data_1ae22ba7bdf598d870b4dfb3fd3224a9
#
_entry.id   1ae22ba7bdf598d870b4dfb3fd3224a9
#
_cell.length_a   1.000
_cell.length_b   1.000
_cell.length_c   1.000
_cell.angle_alpha   90.00
_cell.angle_beta   90.00
_cell.angle_gamma   90.00
#
_symmetry.space_group_name_H-M   'P 1'
#
loop_
_entity.id
_entity.type
_entity.pdbx_description
1 polymer ?
#
loop_
_entity_poly.entity_id
_entity_poly.type
_entity_poly.pdbx_seq_one_letter_code
_entity_poly.pdbx_strand_id
1 'polypeptide(L)'
;MLTCLREIVEKVASAPRLNEALNILVTDICLAMDTEVCSVYLADHDRRCYYLMATRGLKKPRGRTVALAFDEGIVGLVGRLAEPINLADAQKHPSFKYIPSVKEERFRAFLGVPIIQRRQLLGVLVVQQRELRQYDESEESFLVTLATQMAAILSQSQVTALFGQYRQTRIRALPAAPGVAIATGWQDATMPLMEQVYEASTLDTSLERERLTGALEEAANEFRRYSKRFAAGAQKETAAIFDLYSHLLSDARLRRELFAEVDKGAVAEWAVKKIIEKFAEQFAALTDNYLKERAGDLRTLGQRLLFHLDDSVQGPNAWPERFILVADELSATTLAELPQDRLAGVVVRDGAANSHAAIMVRALGIPTVMGADIQPSVLHRRTLVVDGYRGELLVDPEPVLIQEYQRLISEEIELSRLAEDDVNLPAQLKSGERVKVMLNAGLSPEHEEKLGSRIDGIGLYRTEIPFMLQSGFPSEEEQVAQYQGMLQMFNDKPVTLRTLDVGADKQLPYMPISEENPCLGWRGIRITLDQPEIFLIQVRAMLRANAATGNLSILLPMVTSIDEVDEARRLIERAGREVEEMIGYAIPKPRIGIMLEVPSMVFMLPHLANRIDFISVGTNDLTQYILAVDRNNTRVASIYDSLHPAMLRALSMIAQEAEKHGLDLRLCGEMAGDPMCVAILIGLGYRHLSMNGRSVARVKYLLRHIDFEDAQTLARRSLEAQMATEVRHQVAAFMERRGMGGLIRGGL
;
A
#
# COMPACT_ATOMS: atom_id res chain seq x y z
N MET A 1 -10.33 39.59 -2.33
CA MET A 1 -9.65 38.55 -1.56
C MET A 1 -9.48 37.21 -2.29
N LEU A 2 -10.53 36.58 -2.85
CA LEU A 2 -10.38 35.25 -3.53
C LEU A 2 -9.41 35.25 -4.71
N THR A 3 -9.39 36.26 -5.56
CA THR A 3 -8.43 36.36 -6.68
C THR A 3 -6.99 36.47 -6.17
N CYS A 4 -6.78 37.28 -5.14
CA CYS A 4 -5.48 37.49 -4.52
C CYS A 4 -4.97 36.19 -3.82
N LEU A 5 -5.87 35.41 -3.18
CA LEU A 5 -5.56 34.15 -2.57
C LEU A 5 -4.99 33.16 -3.60
N ARG A 6 -5.64 33.04 -4.77
CA ARG A 6 -5.19 32.16 -5.86
C ARG A 6 -3.81 32.59 -6.37
N GLU A 7 -3.58 33.87 -6.61
CA GLU A 7 -2.30 34.41 -7.08
C GLU A 7 -1.17 34.14 -6.09
N ILE A 8 -1.42 34.29 -4.78
CA ILE A 8 -0.43 34.00 -3.73
C ILE A 8 -0.07 32.52 -3.73
N VAL A 9 -1.08 31.62 -3.77
CA VAL A 9 -0.87 30.18 -3.75
C VAL A 9 -0.10 29.73 -5.00
N GLU A 10 -0.43 30.21 -6.20
CA GLU A 10 0.28 29.90 -7.44
C GLU A 10 1.74 30.35 -7.42
N LYS A 11 2.03 31.57 -6.93
CA LYS A 11 3.40 32.08 -6.80
C LYS A 11 4.22 31.29 -5.79
N VAL A 12 3.62 30.96 -4.64
CA VAL A 12 4.30 30.20 -3.59
C VAL A 12 4.58 28.77 -4.04
N ALA A 13 3.64 28.12 -4.74
CA ALA A 13 3.80 26.77 -5.27
C ALA A 13 4.86 26.69 -6.37
N SER A 14 5.08 27.77 -7.14
CA SER A 14 6.08 27.83 -8.21
C SER A 14 7.49 28.21 -7.74
N ALA A 15 7.67 28.55 -6.46
CA ALA A 15 8.97 28.97 -5.94
C ALA A 15 9.95 27.80 -5.83
N PRO A 16 11.19 27.91 -6.35
CA PRO A 16 12.15 26.80 -6.42
C PRO A 16 12.73 26.39 -5.05
N ARG A 17 12.59 27.26 -4.03
CA ARG A 17 13.11 27.00 -2.68
C ARG A 17 12.12 27.45 -1.62
N LEU A 18 12.00 26.67 -0.56
CA LEU A 18 11.07 26.96 0.55
C LEU A 18 11.29 28.36 1.17
N ASN A 19 12.53 28.78 1.36
CA ASN A 19 12.82 30.13 1.88
C ASN A 19 12.32 31.24 0.95
N GLU A 20 12.36 31.05 -0.35
CA GLU A 20 11.80 31.99 -1.35
C GLU A 20 10.29 31.98 -1.28
N ALA A 21 9.67 30.79 -1.22
CA ALA A 21 8.23 30.62 -1.04
C ALA A 21 7.70 31.35 0.20
N LEU A 22 8.37 31.16 1.35
CA LEU A 22 8.00 31.83 2.60
C LEU A 22 8.15 33.36 2.52
N ASN A 23 9.18 33.87 1.84
CA ASN A 23 9.38 35.30 1.67
C ASN A 23 8.33 35.93 0.71
N ILE A 24 7.97 35.25 -0.35
CA ILE A 24 6.86 35.63 -1.24
C ILE A 24 5.57 35.70 -0.42
N LEU A 25 5.27 34.65 0.34
CA LEU A 25 4.07 34.57 1.18
C LEU A 25 3.93 35.74 2.12
N VAL A 26 4.92 36.03 2.96
CA VAL A 26 4.83 37.11 3.96
C VAL A 26 4.75 38.48 3.29
N THR A 27 5.32 38.62 2.08
CA THR A 27 5.27 39.87 1.33
C THR A 27 3.88 40.09 0.73
N ASP A 28 3.33 39.10 0.10
CA ASP A 28 2.03 39.21 -0.60
C ASP A 28 0.87 39.28 0.40
N ILE A 29 0.96 38.58 1.56
CA ILE A 29 -0.03 38.71 2.65
C ILE A 29 -0.06 40.15 3.20
N CYS A 30 1.12 40.74 3.49
CA CYS A 30 1.16 42.15 3.94
C CYS A 30 0.48 43.08 2.98
N LEU A 31 0.63 42.88 1.65
CA LEU A 31 -0.01 43.69 0.63
C LEU A 31 -1.52 43.44 0.54
N ALA A 32 -1.93 42.16 0.64
CA ALA A 32 -3.34 41.78 0.49
C ALA A 32 -4.21 42.17 1.67
N MET A 33 -3.65 42.19 2.89
CA MET A 33 -4.36 42.52 4.13
C MET A 33 -4.09 43.95 4.61
N ASP A 34 -3.30 44.71 3.88
CA ASP A 34 -2.86 46.05 4.28
C ASP A 34 -2.33 46.08 5.72
N THR A 35 -1.39 45.19 6.01
CA THR A 35 -0.76 45.02 7.33
C THR A 35 0.72 45.38 7.29
N GLU A 36 1.25 45.86 8.43
CA GLU A 36 2.66 46.28 8.51
C GLU A 36 3.61 45.09 8.69
N VAL A 37 3.13 44.04 9.30
CA VAL A 37 3.93 42.82 9.62
C VAL A 37 3.20 41.57 9.20
N CYS A 38 3.92 40.68 8.54
CA CYS A 38 3.56 39.26 8.41
C CYS A 38 4.77 38.40 8.74
N SER A 39 4.56 37.34 9.51
CA SER A 39 5.63 36.46 9.97
C SER A 39 5.20 34.99 9.93
N VAL A 40 6.11 34.11 9.52
CA VAL A 40 5.92 32.66 9.55
C VAL A 40 6.87 32.06 10.58
N TYR A 41 6.30 31.37 11.54
CA TYR A 41 7.00 30.58 12.54
C TYR A 41 6.79 29.10 12.22
N LEU A 42 7.88 28.31 12.09
CA LEU A 42 7.78 26.87 11.90
C LEU A 42 8.14 26.14 13.19
N ALA A 43 7.43 25.05 13.46
CA ALA A 43 7.56 24.27 14.69
C ALA A 43 8.69 23.24 14.56
N ASP A 44 9.62 23.26 15.50
CA ASP A 44 10.59 22.19 15.74
C ASP A 44 10.08 21.37 16.96
N HIS A 45 9.49 20.23 16.69
CA HIS A 45 8.91 19.37 17.72
C HIS A 45 9.96 18.72 18.60
N ASP A 46 11.17 18.48 18.09
CA ASP A 46 12.27 17.87 18.85
C ASP A 46 12.83 18.82 19.90
N ARG A 47 12.98 20.10 19.52
CA ARG A 47 13.45 21.15 20.42
C ARG A 47 12.32 21.85 21.16
N ARG A 48 11.07 21.53 20.87
CA ARG A 48 9.86 22.13 21.43
C ARG A 48 9.85 23.65 21.32
N CYS A 49 10.20 24.16 20.13
CA CYS A 49 10.24 25.59 19.88
C CYS A 49 9.77 25.94 18.47
N TYR A 50 9.39 27.22 18.29
CA TYR A 50 9.06 27.80 16.98
C TYR A 50 10.24 28.65 16.51
N TYR A 51 10.62 28.50 15.26
CA TYR A 51 11.63 29.33 14.62
C TYR A 51 10.99 30.33 13.67
N LEU A 52 11.38 31.64 13.78
CA LEU A 52 10.99 32.67 12.82
C LEU A 52 11.71 32.46 11.49
N MET A 53 11.01 31.87 10.50
CA MET A 53 11.59 31.53 9.21
C MET A 53 11.56 32.69 8.22
N ALA A 54 10.42 33.34 8.09
CA ALA A 54 10.26 34.51 7.23
C ALA A 54 9.48 35.61 7.96
N THR A 55 9.84 36.85 7.70
CA THR A 55 9.10 38.00 8.20
C THR A 55 9.26 39.20 7.29
N ARG A 56 8.17 39.94 7.11
CA ARG A 56 8.15 41.29 6.58
C ARG A 56 7.70 42.20 7.71
N GLY A 57 8.38 43.33 7.91
CA GLY A 57 8.07 44.34 8.93
C GLY A 57 8.77 44.19 10.26
N LEU A 58 9.16 42.99 10.73
CA LEU A 58 10.01 42.82 11.90
C LEU A 58 11.49 42.85 11.55
N LYS A 59 12.33 43.24 12.53
CA LYS A 59 13.78 43.21 12.37
C LYS A 59 14.30 41.78 12.52
N LYS A 60 14.85 41.23 11.45
CA LYS A 60 15.53 39.91 11.51
C LYS A 60 17.01 40.11 11.90
N PRO A 61 17.50 39.60 13.05
CA PRO A 61 18.91 39.72 13.45
C PRO A 61 19.78 38.96 12.43
N ARG A 62 20.88 39.58 11.96
CA ARG A 62 21.85 38.90 11.08
C ARG A 62 22.60 37.83 11.86
N GLY A 63 22.58 36.59 11.36
CA GLY A 63 23.35 35.47 11.91
C GLY A 63 22.80 34.85 13.21
N ARG A 64 21.61 35.24 13.70
CA ARG A 64 20.92 34.60 14.81
C ARG A 64 19.52 34.19 14.46
N THR A 65 19.17 32.96 14.75
CA THR A 65 17.82 32.43 14.61
C THR A 65 16.96 32.85 15.79
N VAL A 66 15.80 33.42 15.55
CA VAL A 66 14.83 33.76 16.60
C VAL A 66 14.01 32.52 16.91
N ALA A 67 14.08 32.02 18.12
CA ALA A 67 13.33 30.84 18.58
C ALA A 67 12.44 31.23 19.77
N LEU A 68 11.25 30.67 19.85
CA LEU A 68 10.26 30.78 20.92
C LEU A 68 9.92 29.37 21.40
N ALA A 69 9.90 29.13 22.72
CA ALA A 69 9.42 27.85 23.25
C ALA A 69 7.91 27.64 22.93
N PHE A 70 7.45 26.39 22.88
CA PHE A 70 6.06 26.07 22.56
C PHE A 70 5.03 26.67 23.52
N ASP A 71 5.44 26.97 24.75
CA ASP A 71 4.62 27.62 25.76
C ASP A 71 4.85 29.14 25.87
N GLU A 72 5.64 29.70 24.95
CA GLU A 72 6.13 31.08 25.06
C GLU A 72 5.40 32.02 24.10
N GLY A 73 4.90 33.13 24.64
CA GLY A 73 4.27 34.20 23.87
C GLY A 73 2.89 33.84 23.30
N ILE A 74 2.33 34.80 22.50
CA ILE A 74 1.04 34.58 21.83
C ILE A 74 1.19 33.57 20.72
N VAL A 75 2.33 33.48 20.06
CA VAL A 75 2.64 32.45 19.05
C VAL A 75 2.54 31.06 19.67
N GLY A 76 3.11 30.86 20.87
CA GLY A 76 2.98 29.61 21.61
C GLY A 76 1.53 29.31 22.00
N LEU A 77 0.75 30.33 22.31
CA LEU A 77 -0.67 30.17 22.62
C LEU A 77 -1.48 29.72 21.41
N VAL A 78 -1.28 30.31 20.22
CA VAL A 78 -1.91 29.86 18.95
C VAL A 78 -1.60 28.39 18.69
N GLY A 79 -0.36 28.00 18.85
CA GLY A 79 0.05 26.60 18.61
C GLY A 79 -0.54 25.61 19.60
N ARG A 80 -0.65 25.96 20.90
CA ARG A 80 -1.25 25.09 21.92
C ARG A 80 -2.75 24.90 21.74
N LEU A 81 -3.47 25.99 21.44
CA LEU A 81 -4.91 25.92 21.22
C LEU A 81 -5.26 25.36 19.85
N ALA A 82 -4.33 25.42 18.90
CA ALA A 82 -4.55 25.03 17.50
C ALA A 82 -5.73 25.80 16.86
N GLU A 83 -5.98 27.03 17.31
CA GLU A 83 -7.07 27.90 16.88
C GLU A 83 -6.56 29.29 16.54
N PRO A 84 -7.24 30.06 15.66
CA PRO A 84 -6.93 31.45 15.41
C PRO A 84 -7.03 32.29 16.69
N ILE A 85 -6.08 33.22 16.88
CA ILE A 85 -6.12 34.20 17.97
C ILE A 85 -6.09 35.60 17.36
N ASN A 86 -7.13 36.38 17.60
CA ASN A 86 -7.35 37.71 17.06
C ASN A 86 -7.46 38.72 18.21
N LEU A 87 -6.46 39.58 18.37
CA LEU A 87 -6.34 40.52 19.50
C LEU A 87 -6.18 41.95 18.97
N ALA A 88 -7.05 42.85 19.42
CA ALA A 88 -6.92 44.27 19.14
C ALA A 88 -5.70 44.95 19.83
N ASP A 89 -5.30 44.45 20.98
CA ASP A 89 -4.13 44.93 21.74
C ASP A 89 -3.38 43.72 22.37
N ALA A 90 -2.43 43.17 21.63
CA ALA A 90 -1.63 42.02 22.05
C ALA A 90 -0.82 42.29 23.34
N GLN A 91 -0.40 43.53 23.55
CA GLN A 91 0.42 43.90 24.72
C GLN A 91 -0.31 43.75 26.06
N LYS A 92 -1.66 43.82 26.04
CA LYS A 92 -2.49 43.60 27.22
C LYS A 92 -2.75 42.13 27.53
N HIS A 93 -2.42 41.23 26.61
CA HIS A 93 -2.68 39.81 26.81
C HIS A 93 -1.69 39.17 27.78
N PRO A 94 -2.11 38.38 28.78
CA PRO A 94 -1.23 37.77 29.79
C PRO A 94 -0.08 36.94 29.22
N SER A 95 -0.28 36.34 28.05
CA SER A 95 0.74 35.55 27.34
C SER A 95 1.66 36.39 26.46
N PHE A 96 1.51 37.71 26.43
CA PHE A 96 2.41 38.56 25.64
C PHE A 96 3.85 38.48 26.19
N LYS A 97 4.80 38.19 25.30
CA LYS A 97 6.22 38.17 25.64
C LYS A 97 6.99 39.09 24.69
N TYR A 98 7.69 40.05 25.27
CA TYR A 98 8.54 40.95 24.52
C TYR A 98 9.85 40.26 24.07
N ILE A 99 10.14 40.37 22.76
CA ILE A 99 11.37 39.85 22.16
C ILE A 99 12.24 41.01 21.66
N PRO A 100 13.26 41.45 22.45
CA PRO A 100 14.06 42.63 22.10
C PRO A 100 14.74 42.57 20.72
N SER A 101 15.10 41.37 20.25
CA SER A 101 15.84 41.16 19.01
C SER A 101 15.04 41.46 17.73
N VAL A 102 13.70 41.41 17.79
CA VAL A 102 12.80 41.64 16.62
C VAL A 102 12.07 42.96 16.64
N LYS A 103 12.13 43.72 17.77
CA LYS A 103 11.47 45.01 18.00
C LYS A 103 9.93 44.94 17.78
N GLU A 104 9.30 43.93 18.37
CA GLU A 104 7.88 43.66 18.28
C GLU A 104 7.00 44.61 19.10
N GLU A 105 7.60 45.32 20.08
CA GLU A 105 6.91 46.23 20.99
C GLU A 105 6.13 47.38 20.35
N ARG A 106 6.30 47.60 19.05
CA ARG A 106 5.62 48.66 18.30
C ARG A 106 4.26 48.24 17.76
N PHE A 107 3.98 46.94 17.75
CA PHE A 107 2.77 46.36 17.14
C PHE A 107 1.76 45.97 18.20
N ARG A 108 0.52 46.40 18.03
CA ARG A 108 -0.57 46.19 19.00
C ARG A 108 -1.60 45.21 18.53
N ALA A 109 -2.11 45.35 17.32
CA ALA A 109 -3.03 44.40 16.73
C ALA A 109 -2.28 43.12 16.33
N PHE A 110 -2.87 41.97 16.63
CA PHE A 110 -2.29 40.66 16.37
C PHE A 110 -3.38 39.69 15.88
N LEU A 111 -3.14 39.04 14.74
CA LEU A 111 -3.88 37.88 14.32
C LEU A 111 -2.88 36.76 14.01
N GLY A 112 -2.99 35.65 14.74
CA GLY A 112 -2.18 34.45 14.53
C GLY A 112 -3.03 33.25 14.20
N VAL A 113 -2.67 32.50 13.17
CA VAL A 113 -3.38 31.28 12.76
C VAL A 113 -2.43 30.08 12.72
N PRO A 114 -2.86 28.89 13.14
CA PRO A 114 -2.00 27.70 13.12
C PRO A 114 -1.92 27.15 11.68
N ILE A 115 -0.74 26.63 11.32
CA ILE A 115 -0.49 25.89 10.09
C ILE A 115 -0.52 24.40 10.47
N ILE A 116 -1.59 23.68 10.11
CA ILE A 116 -1.82 22.30 10.54
C ILE A 116 -1.95 21.39 9.32
N GLN A 117 -1.23 20.26 9.32
CA GLN A 117 -1.36 19.19 8.34
C GLN A 117 -1.52 17.84 9.04
N ARG A 118 -2.50 17.02 8.61
CA ARG A 118 -2.73 15.67 9.14
C ARG A 118 -2.74 15.60 10.69
N ARG A 119 -3.41 16.58 11.34
CA ARG A 119 -3.46 16.75 12.80
C ARG A 119 -2.11 17.12 13.46
N GLN A 120 -1.11 17.49 12.70
CA GLN A 120 0.16 17.98 13.22
C GLN A 120 0.32 19.48 12.98
N LEU A 121 0.77 20.18 14.00
CA LEU A 121 1.09 21.60 13.91
C LEU A 121 2.47 21.78 13.26
N LEU A 122 2.49 22.35 12.06
CA LEU A 122 3.73 22.65 11.33
C LEU A 122 4.28 24.02 11.68
N GLY A 123 3.42 24.93 12.15
CA GLY A 123 3.84 26.30 12.46
C GLY A 123 2.70 27.23 12.78
N VAL A 124 3.01 28.53 12.82
CA VAL A 124 2.05 29.62 13.06
C VAL A 124 2.32 30.75 12.06
N LEU A 125 1.27 31.23 11.42
CA LEU A 125 1.28 32.41 10.54
C LEU A 125 0.68 33.59 11.30
N VAL A 126 1.39 34.72 11.32
CA VAL A 126 1.06 35.87 12.15
C VAL A 126 1.03 37.14 11.30
N VAL A 127 0.02 38.00 11.49
CA VAL A 127 0.00 39.37 11.01
C VAL A 127 -0.17 40.36 12.16
N GLN A 128 0.50 41.53 12.08
CA GLN A 128 0.50 42.55 13.15
C GLN A 128 0.48 43.94 12.57
N GLN A 129 -0.09 44.87 13.35
CA GLN A 129 -0.19 46.29 13.00
C GLN A 129 0.02 47.19 14.22
N ARG A 130 0.56 48.40 14.06
CA ARG A 130 0.80 49.34 15.17
C ARG A 130 -0.46 49.91 15.75
N GLU A 131 -1.45 50.17 14.88
CA GLU A 131 -2.72 50.69 15.33
C GLU A 131 -3.54 49.62 16.05
N LEU A 132 -4.36 50.08 17.00
CA LEU A 132 -5.36 49.24 17.64
C LEU A 132 -6.42 48.85 16.64
N ARG A 133 -6.47 47.60 16.30
CA ARG A 133 -7.42 47.05 15.32
C ARG A 133 -7.75 45.61 15.67
N GLN A 134 -8.99 45.24 15.58
CA GLN A 134 -9.41 43.86 15.50
C GLN A 134 -9.66 43.50 14.05
N TYR A 135 -9.04 42.42 13.58
CA TYR A 135 -9.24 41.93 12.22
C TYR A 135 -10.67 41.38 12.08
N ASP A 136 -11.30 41.62 10.95
CA ASP A 136 -12.65 41.12 10.71
C ASP A 136 -12.68 39.63 10.33
N GLU A 137 -13.90 39.05 10.29
CA GLU A 137 -14.07 37.61 9.97
C GLU A 137 -13.58 37.25 8.56
N SER A 138 -13.62 38.16 7.60
CA SER A 138 -13.15 37.94 6.23
C SER A 138 -11.62 37.89 6.17
N GLU A 139 -10.95 38.73 6.96
CA GLU A 139 -9.49 38.76 7.08
C GLU A 139 -8.97 37.51 7.83
N GLU A 140 -9.65 37.14 8.89
CA GLU A 140 -9.35 35.91 9.64
C GLU A 140 -9.52 34.67 8.75
N SER A 141 -10.66 34.55 8.07
CA SER A 141 -10.93 33.43 7.14
C SER A 141 -9.93 33.39 5.98
N PHE A 142 -9.50 34.54 5.47
CA PHE A 142 -8.47 34.63 4.44
C PHE A 142 -7.13 34.07 4.93
N LEU A 143 -6.70 34.46 6.14
CA LEU A 143 -5.43 34.00 6.71
C LEU A 143 -5.47 32.51 7.06
N VAL A 144 -6.60 32.01 7.59
CA VAL A 144 -6.83 30.57 7.85
C VAL A 144 -6.77 29.76 6.56
N THR A 145 -7.40 30.26 5.49
CA THR A 145 -7.37 29.56 4.20
C THR A 145 -5.95 29.49 3.64
N LEU A 146 -5.19 30.59 3.70
CA LEU A 146 -3.78 30.61 3.31
C LEU A 146 -2.93 29.65 4.16
N ALA A 147 -3.11 29.63 5.48
CA ALA A 147 -2.40 28.72 6.38
C ALA A 147 -2.69 27.24 6.01
N THR A 148 -3.94 26.92 5.65
CA THR A 148 -4.33 25.58 5.22
C THR A 148 -3.70 25.20 3.88
N GLN A 149 -3.65 26.12 2.90
CA GLN A 149 -2.97 25.89 1.62
C GLN A 149 -1.46 25.76 1.80
N MET A 150 -0.88 26.59 2.67
CA MET A 150 0.53 26.49 3.02
C MET A 150 0.87 25.16 3.70
N ALA A 151 0.00 24.63 4.55
CA ALA A 151 0.18 23.33 5.16
C ALA A 151 0.26 22.20 4.11
N ALA A 152 -0.43 22.34 2.97
CA ALA A 152 -0.34 21.39 1.86
C ALA A 152 1.00 21.48 1.10
N ILE A 153 1.60 22.68 1.03
CA ILE A 153 2.90 22.91 0.37
C ILE A 153 4.06 22.57 1.31
N LEU A 154 3.90 22.84 2.61
CA LEU A 154 4.89 22.55 3.64
C LEU A 154 4.78 21.09 4.06
N SER A 155 5.73 20.26 3.64
CA SER A 155 5.84 18.93 4.24
C SER A 155 6.59 18.97 5.58
N GLN A 156 6.29 18.05 6.48
CA GLN A 156 6.98 17.95 7.78
C GLN A 156 8.50 17.72 7.61
N SER A 157 8.89 16.95 6.58
CA SER A 157 10.27 16.68 6.23
C SER A 157 11.01 17.94 5.75
N GLN A 158 10.35 18.81 4.97
CA GLN A 158 10.92 20.08 4.54
C GLN A 158 11.11 21.02 5.73
N VAL A 159 10.17 21.08 6.67
CA VAL A 159 10.27 21.86 7.89
C VAL A 159 11.43 21.34 8.78
N THR A 160 11.54 20.04 8.97
CA THR A 160 12.63 19.42 9.74
C THR A 160 13.99 19.62 9.06
N ALA A 161 14.06 19.57 7.74
CA ALA A 161 15.29 19.81 6.97
C ALA A 161 15.83 21.24 7.10
N LEU A 162 14.97 22.23 7.36
CA LEU A 162 15.37 23.64 7.55
C LEU A 162 16.12 23.88 8.85
N PHE A 163 15.88 23.08 9.89
CA PHE A 163 16.48 23.28 11.21
C PHE A 163 17.90 22.74 11.36
N GLY A 164 18.47 22.17 10.27
CA GLY A 164 19.86 21.82 10.01
C GLY A 164 20.67 21.31 11.18
N GLN A 165 20.81 20.08 11.24
CA GLN A 165 21.82 19.09 11.59
C GLN A 165 21.09 17.78 11.78
N TYR A 166 21.11 16.93 10.74
CA TYR A 166 20.57 15.59 10.79
C TYR A 166 21.30 14.76 11.85
N ARG A 167 20.84 14.86 13.09
CA ARG A 167 21.02 13.83 14.11
C ARG A 167 19.68 13.16 14.27
N GLN A 168 19.58 11.93 13.77
CA GLN A 168 18.42 11.02 13.85
C GLN A 168 17.10 11.59 13.31
N THR A 169 16.86 11.45 12.03
CA THR A 169 15.53 11.76 11.49
C THR A 169 14.74 10.47 11.36
N ARG A 170 13.66 10.35 12.11
CA ARG A 170 12.67 9.26 11.97
C ARG A 170 11.54 9.77 11.11
N ILE A 171 11.34 9.15 9.95
CA ILE A 171 10.32 9.52 8.95
C ILE A 171 9.27 8.43 8.95
N ARG A 172 8.02 8.82 9.11
CA ARG A 172 6.89 7.91 8.93
C ARG A 172 6.54 7.79 7.46
N ALA A 173 6.33 6.56 7.01
CA ALA A 173 5.93 6.19 5.67
C ALA A 173 4.87 5.08 5.74
N LEU A 174 4.43 4.56 4.61
CA LEU A 174 3.51 3.43 4.55
C LEU A 174 4.31 2.13 4.43
N PRO A 175 4.00 1.09 5.21
CA PRO A 175 4.61 -0.22 5.05
C PRO A 175 4.15 -0.84 3.72
N ALA A 176 5.10 -1.15 2.83
CA ALA A 176 4.78 -1.74 1.53
C ALA A 176 5.24 -3.20 1.42
N ALA A 177 6.42 -3.54 1.94
CA ALA A 177 6.87 -4.92 2.07
C ALA A 177 7.57 -5.11 3.43
N PRO A 178 7.26 -6.19 4.16
CA PRO A 178 7.77 -6.43 5.49
C PRO A 178 9.27 -6.75 5.49
N GLY A 179 9.95 -6.47 6.61
CA GLY A 179 11.36 -6.71 6.84
C GLY A 179 12.09 -5.47 7.32
N VAL A 180 13.32 -5.67 7.80
CA VAL A 180 14.22 -4.58 8.20
C VAL A 180 15.47 -4.62 7.33
N ALA A 181 15.88 -3.45 6.83
CA ALA A 181 17.12 -3.31 6.06
C ALA A 181 17.99 -2.19 6.63
N ILE A 182 19.31 -2.45 6.67
CA ILE A 182 20.32 -1.46 7.02
C ILE A 182 21.34 -1.43 5.89
N ALA A 183 21.46 -0.30 5.22
CA ALA A 183 22.47 -0.07 4.18
C ALA A 183 22.59 1.42 3.86
N THR A 184 23.50 1.75 2.95
CA THR A 184 23.64 3.09 2.41
C THR A 184 22.52 3.39 1.40
N GLY A 185 21.87 4.54 1.53
CA GLY A 185 20.87 5.02 0.56
C GLY A 185 21.53 5.32 -0.80
N TRP A 186 20.90 4.85 -1.86
CA TRP A 186 21.38 5.05 -3.24
C TRP A 186 20.25 5.52 -4.12
N GLN A 187 20.40 6.72 -4.69
CA GLN A 187 19.47 7.24 -5.69
C GLN A 187 19.95 6.84 -7.07
N ASP A 188 19.07 6.25 -7.87
CA ASP A 188 19.34 6.03 -9.27
C ASP A 188 19.14 7.33 -10.06
N ALA A 189 20.23 7.89 -10.56
CA ALA A 189 20.22 9.14 -11.32
C ALA A 189 20.28 8.90 -12.84
N THR A 190 20.18 7.65 -13.30
CA THR A 190 20.48 7.29 -14.70
C THR A 190 19.28 7.34 -15.64
N MET A 191 18.06 7.44 -15.14
CA MET A 191 16.89 7.54 -16.03
C MET A 191 16.68 8.98 -16.49
N PRO A 192 16.66 9.24 -17.81
CA PRO A 192 16.35 10.56 -18.34
C PRO A 192 14.91 10.93 -17.97
N LEU A 193 14.75 12.12 -17.37
CA LEU A 193 13.43 12.62 -17.02
C LEU A 193 12.76 13.18 -18.29
N MET A 194 11.53 12.73 -18.56
CA MET A 194 10.70 13.26 -19.67
C MET A 194 10.59 14.80 -19.63
N GLU A 195 10.59 15.37 -18.44
CA GLU A 195 10.53 16.81 -18.20
C GLU A 195 11.74 17.58 -18.77
N GLN A 196 12.90 16.93 -18.87
CA GLN A 196 14.15 17.52 -19.36
C GLN A 196 14.26 17.50 -20.89
N VAL A 197 13.33 16.88 -21.60
CA VAL A 197 13.28 16.87 -23.05
C VAL A 197 12.59 18.15 -23.53
N TYR A 198 13.30 18.95 -24.32
CA TYR A 198 12.79 20.20 -24.91
C TYR A 198 12.39 19.99 -26.37
N GLU A 199 11.51 20.87 -26.87
CA GLU A 199 11.13 20.89 -28.27
C GLU A 199 12.37 21.17 -29.16
N ALA A 200 12.66 20.22 -30.02
CA ALA A 200 13.76 20.34 -30.99
C ALA A 200 13.32 19.76 -32.33
N SER A 201 13.85 20.35 -33.41
CA SER A 201 13.55 19.94 -34.79
C SER A 201 14.82 19.60 -35.56
N THR A 202 14.67 18.73 -36.53
CA THR A 202 15.77 18.27 -37.41
C THR A 202 15.36 18.40 -38.87
N LEU A 203 16.38 18.51 -39.74
CA LEU A 203 16.22 18.43 -41.20
C LEU A 203 16.41 16.99 -41.71
N ASP A 204 17.03 16.12 -40.90
CA ASP A 204 17.27 14.72 -41.24
C ASP A 204 16.29 13.80 -40.50
N THR A 205 15.07 13.75 -40.99
CA THR A 205 14.01 12.91 -40.47
C THR A 205 14.30 11.41 -40.69
N SER A 206 15.14 11.06 -41.67
CA SER A 206 15.50 9.67 -41.94
C SER A 206 16.37 9.09 -40.84
N LEU A 207 17.37 9.85 -40.38
CA LEU A 207 18.24 9.45 -39.27
C LEU A 207 17.44 9.32 -37.96
N GLU A 208 16.59 10.29 -37.67
CA GLU A 208 15.73 10.24 -36.44
C GLU A 208 14.76 9.07 -36.48
N ARG A 209 14.28 8.72 -37.64
CA ARG A 209 13.39 7.56 -37.83
C ARG A 209 14.16 6.23 -37.62
N GLU A 210 15.40 6.15 -38.04
CA GLU A 210 16.28 5.00 -37.77
C GLU A 210 16.60 4.87 -36.27
N ARG A 211 17.00 5.97 -35.59
CA ARG A 211 17.23 6.04 -34.15
C ARG A 211 15.99 5.58 -33.35
N LEU A 212 14.83 6.11 -33.68
CA LEU A 212 13.58 5.75 -33.02
C LEU A 212 13.20 4.26 -33.24
N THR A 213 13.45 3.75 -34.46
CA THR A 213 13.22 2.34 -34.77
C THR A 213 14.11 1.44 -33.91
N GLY A 214 15.41 1.76 -33.84
CA GLY A 214 16.37 1.05 -32.98
C GLY A 214 15.95 1.05 -31.51
N ALA A 215 15.60 2.23 -30.97
CA ALA A 215 15.16 2.37 -29.58
C ALA A 215 13.90 1.55 -29.27
N LEU A 216 12.91 1.53 -30.17
CA LEU A 216 11.68 0.73 -30.03
C LEU A 216 11.97 -0.77 -30.05
N GLU A 217 12.90 -1.23 -30.90
CA GLU A 217 13.28 -2.65 -30.98
C GLU A 217 14.09 -3.09 -29.77
N GLU A 218 15.05 -2.27 -29.33
CA GLU A 218 15.88 -2.56 -28.16
C GLU A 218 15.04 -2.60 -26.88
N ALA A 219 14.18 -1.62 -26.65
CA ALA A 219 13.27 -1.61 -25.52
C ALA A 219 12.32 -2.84 -25.52
N ALA A 220 11.73 -3.17 -26.67
CA ALA A 220 10.85 -4.34 -26.78
C ALA A 220 11.61 -5.66 -26.55
N ASN A 221 12.85 -5.78 -27.02
CA ASN A 221 13.71 -6.95 -26.79
C ASN A 221 14.11 -7.07 -25.30
N GLU A 222 14.35 -5.95 -24.66
CA GLU A 222 14.68 -5.88 -23.24
C GLU A 222 13.50 -6.38 -22.39
N PHE A 223 12.29 -5.89 -22.63
CA PHE A 223 11.10 -6.36 -21.91
C PHE A 223 10.83 -7.85 -22.15
N ARG A 224 11.06 -8.37 -23.36
CA ARG A 224 10.99 -9.82 -23.61
C ARG A 224 12.03 -10.62 -22.82
N ARG A 225 13.23 -10.06 -22.59
CA ARG A 225 14.25 -10.70 -21.73
C ARG A 225 13.81 -10.70 -20.28
N TYR A 226 13.23 -9.59 -19.78
CA TYR A 226 12.69 -9.53 -18.43
C TYR A 226 11.52 -10.50 -18.24
N SER A 227 10.55 -10.54 -19.16
CA SER A 227 9.46 -11.50 -19.12
C SER A 227 10.00 -12.94 -19.01
N LYS A 228 10.92 -13.35 -19.85
CA LYS A 228 11.54 -14.69 -19.78
C LYS A 228 12.27 -14.96 -18.47
N ARG A 229 12.99 -13.97 -17.93
CA ARG A 229 13.73 -14.09 -16.67
C ARG A 229 12.77 -14.31 -15.49
N PHE A 230 11.67 -13.58 -15.45
CA PHE A 230 10.66 -13.70 -14.38
C PHE A 230 9.70 -14.88 -14.60
N ALA A 231 9.46 -15.29 -15.83
CA ALA A 231 8.66 -16.49 -16.14
C ALA A 231 9.33 -17.79 -15.67
N ALA A 232 10.65 -17.84 -15.59
CA ALA A 232 11.42 -19.00 -15.11
C ALA A 232 11.36 -19.19 -13.57
N GLY A 233 10.71 -18.27 -12.83
CA GLY A 233 10.56 -18.30 -11.38
C GLY A 233 9.10 -18.22 -10.92
N ALA A 234 8.90 -18.08 -9.61
CA ALA A 234 7.58 -17.92 -8.97
C ALA A 234 6.88 -16.57 -9.24
N GLN A 235 7.25 -15.85 -10.32
CA GLN A 235 6.90 -14.44 -10.55
C GLN A 235 6.18 -14.23 -11.90
N LYS A 236 5.25 -15.11 -12.25
CA LYS A 236 4.49 -15.05 -13.53
C LYS A 236 3.72 -13.74 -13.71
N GLU A 237 3.20 -13.15 -12.64
CA GLU A 237 2.53 -11.83 -12.70
C GLU A 237 3.48 -10.73 -13.16
N THR A 238 4.68 -10.72 -12.65
CA THR A 238 5.74 -9.79 -13.08
C THR A 238 6.12 -10.02 -14.53
N ALA A 239 6.20 -11.28 -14.99
CA ALA A 239 6.46 -11.61 -16.39
C ALA A 239 5.36 -11.07 -17.32
N ALA A 240 4.09 -11.19 -16.93
CA ALA A 240 2.95 -10.70 -17.71
C ALA A 240 2.97 -9.17 -17.90
N ILE A 241 3.49 -8.41 -16.93
CA ILE A 241 3.66 -6.94 -17.04
C ILE A 241 4.67 -6.62 -18.15
N PHE A 242 5.79 -7.33 -18.18
CA PHE A 242 6.81 -7.11 -19.22
C PHE A 242 6.37 -7.56 -20.62
N ASP A 243 5.57 -8.63 -20.70
CA ASP A 243 4.96 -9.03 -21.97
C ASP A 243 4.01 -7.94 -22.49
N LEU A 244 3.19 -7.38 -21.62
CA LEU A 244 2.34 -6.25 -21.98
C LEU A 244 3.15 -5.04 -22.47
N TYR A 245 4.24 -4.67 -21.80
CA TYR A 245 5.11 -3.55 -22.24
C TYR A 245 5.70 -3.82 -23.62
N SER A 246 6.16 -5.05 -23.88
CA SER A 246 6.64 -5.46 -25.21
C SER A 246 5.55 -5.35 -26.28
N HIS A 247 4.30 -5.71 -25.94
CA HIS A 247 3.17 -5.58 -26.85
C HIS A 247 2.79 -4.12 -27.11
N LEU A 248 2.77 -3.27 -26.09
CA LEU A 248 2.51 -1.83 -26.26
C LEU A 248 3.52 -1.14 -27.17
N LEU A 249 4.82 -1.45 -27.04
CA LEU A 249 5.86 -0.92 -27.95
C LEU A 249 5.74 -1.48 -29.38
N SER A 250 5.05 -2.59 -29.55
CA SER A 250 4.79 -3.19 -30.86
C SER A 250 3.46 -2.71 -31.48
N ASP A 251 2.66 -1.93 -30.74
CA ASP A 251 1.36 -1.45 -31.20
C ASP A 251 1.44 -0.56 -32.42
N ALA A 252 0.68 -0.89 -33.45
CA ALA A 252 0.74 -0.21 -34.75
C ALA A 252 0.27 1.25 -34.69
N ARG A 253 -0.62 1.60 -33.74
CA ARG A 253 -1.14 2.95 -33.58
C ARG A 253 -0.12 3.84 -32.90
N LEU A 254 0.48 3.38 -31.80
CA LEU A 254 1.54 4.09 -31.09
C LEU A 254 2.73 4.37 -32.04
N ARG A 255 3.20 3.34 -32.72
CA ARG A 255 4.32 3.48 -33.67
C ARG A 255 4.01 4.47 -34.79
N ARG A 256 2.82 4.40 -35.36
CA ARG A 256 2.41 5.32 -36.43
C ARG A 256 2.40 6.77 -35.96
N GLU A 257 1.89 7.07 -34.77
CA GLU A 257 1.86 8.42 -34.24
C GLU A 257 3.26 8.94 -33.92
N LEU A 258 4.13 8.12 -33.35
CA LEU A 258 5.54 8.44 -33.10
C LEU A 258 6.27 8.80 -34.40
N PHE A 259 6.16 7.97 -35.41
CA PHE A 259 6.80 8.22 -36.71
C PHE A 259 6.20 9.42 -37.45
N ALA A 260 4.90 9.64 -37.34
CA ALA A 260 4.25 10.82 -37.91
C ALA A 260 4.75 12.12 -37.32
N GLU A 261 5.16 12.14 -36.06
CA GLU A 261 5.72 13.33 -35.42
C GLU A 261 7.17 13.58 -35.89
N VAL A 262 7.98 12.52 -36.03
CA VAL A 262 9.32 12.59 -36.64
C VAL A 262 9.24 13.07 -38.10
N ASP A 263 8.30 12.58 -38.88
CA ASP A 263 8.10 12.97 -40.28
C ASP A 263 7.71 14.47 -40.44
N LYS A 264 7.20 15.11 -39.35
CA LYS A 264 6.98 16.56 -39.28
C LYS A 264 8.24 17.36 -38.98
N GLY A 265 9.39 16.72 -38.77
CA GLY A 265 10.66 17.33 -38.46
C GLY A 265 11.03 17.37 -36.99
N ALA A 266 10.33 16.66 -36.12
CA ALA A 266 10.71 16.53 -34.71
C ALA A 266 11.87 15.56 -34.53
N VAL A 267 12.77 15.84 -33.56
CA VAL A 267 13.76 14.85 -33.11
C VAL A 267 13.08 13.69 -32.38
N ALA A 268 13.69 12.52 -32.35
CA ALA A 268 13.09 11.31 -31.79
C ALA A 268 12.69 11.48 -30.33
N GLU A 269 13.52 12.13 -29.52
CA GLU A 269 13.27 12.38 -28.09
C GLU A 269 12.01 13.22 -27.88
N TRP A 270 11.83 14.29 -28.67
CA TRP A 270 10.64 15.15 -28.60
C TRP A 270 9.38 14.42 -29.07
N ALA A 271 9.49 13.63 -30.14
CA ALA A 271 8.40 12.80 -30.63
C ALA A 271 7.92 11.82 -29.56
N VAL A 272 8.86 11.14 -28.86
CA VAL A 272 8.55 10.22 -27.74
C VAL A 272 7.82 10.98 -26.63
N LYS A 273 8.38 12.08 -26.13
CA LYS A 273 7.75 12.87 -25.07
C LYS A 273 6.32 13.27 -25.42
N LYS A 274 6.14 13.94 -26.56
CA LYS A 274 4.87 14.50 -27.01
C LYS A 274 3.79 13.42 -27.18
N ILE A 275 4.12 12.30 -27.77
CA ILE A 275 3.16 11.23 -28.05
C ILE A 275 2.85 10.43 -26.81
N ILE A 276 3.85 10.09 -25.99
CA ILE A 276 3.65 9.39 -24.73
C ILE A 276 2.82 10.22 -23.76
N GLU A 277 3.11 11.50 -23.59
CA GLU A 277 2.30 12.39 -22.72
C GLU A 277 0.86 12.49 -23.23
N LYS A 278 0.65 12.67 -24.55
CA LYS A 278 -0.68 12.67 -25.15
C LYS A 278 -1.48 11.39 -24.83
N PHE A 279 -0.86 10.21 -24.96
CA PHE A 279 -1.51 8.94 -24.62
C PHE A 279 -1.74 8.81 -23.12
N ALA A 280 -0.76 9.18 -22.28
CA ALA A 280 -0.87 9.15 -20.84
C ALA A 280 -1.99 10.06 -20.33
N GLU A 281 -2.13 11.27 -20.87
CA GLU A 281 -3.24 12.18 -20.55
C GLU A 281 -4.60 11.61 -20.99
N GLN A 282 -4.67 11.00 -22.17
CA GLN A 282 -5.88 10.33 -22.63
C GLN A 282 -6.30 9.21 -21.68
N PHE A 283 -5.36 8.39 -21.22
CA PHE A 283 -5.62 7.33 -20.25
C PHE A 283 -5.96 7.89 -18.86
N ALA A 284 -5.29 8.96 -18.41
CA ALA A 284 -5.57 9.62 -17.14
C ALA A 284 -6.95 10.29 -17.10
N ALA A 285 -7.45 10.75 -18.25
CA ALA A 285 -8.78 11.38 -18.39
C ALA A 285 -9.94 10.38 -18.40
N LEU A 286 -9.65 9.07 -18.55
CA LEU A 286 -10.66 8.03 -18.49
C LEU A 286 -11.18 7.88 -17.06
N THR A 287 -12.45 7.52 -16.91
CA THR A 287 -13.08 7.31 -15.59
C THR A 287 -12.62 6.02 -14.91
N ASP A 288 -12.05 5.10 -15.66
CA ASP A 288 -11.58 3.79 -15.22
C ASP A 288 -10.24 3.90 -14.49
N ASN A 289 -10.18 3.47 -13.22
CA ASN A 289 -8.98 3.49 -12.40
C ASN A 289 -7.85 2.58 -12.94
N TYR A 290 -8.19 1.45 -13.54
CA TYR A 290 -7.22 0.55 -14.16
C TYR A 290 -6.52 1.21 -15.35
N LEU A 291 -7.28 1.93 -16.20
CA LEU A 291 -6.70 2.66 -17.32
C LEU A 291 -5.91 3.90 -16.86
N LYS A 292 -6.29 4.52 -15.75
CA LYS A 292 -5.49 5.61 -15.12
C LYS A 292 -4.12 5.13 -14.64
N GLU A 293 -4.03 3.93 -14.05
CA GLU A 293 -2.75 3.33 -13.65
C GLU A 293 -1.85 3.09 -14.87
N ARG A 294 -2.45 2.77 -16.03
CA ARG A 294 -1.73 2.62 -17.31
C ARG A 294 -1.08 3.90 -17.82
N ALA A 295 -1.53 5.06 -17.39
CA ALA A 295 -0.86 6.32 -17.71
C ALA A 295 0.58 6.36 -17.12
N GLY A 296 0.77 5.80 -15.93
CA GLY A 296 2.10 5.60 -15.32
C GLY A 296 2.97 4.64 -16.12
N ASP A 297 2.39 3.50 -16.55
CA ASP A 297 3.07 2.52 -17.40
C ASP A 297 3.57 3.14 -18.71
N LEU A 298 2.75 3.95 -19.37
CA LEU A 298 3.13 4.65 -20.61
C LEU A 298 4.29 5.62 -20.37
N ARG A 299 4.31 6.37 -19.27
CA ARG A 299 5.43 7.25 -18.93
C ARG A 299 6.72 6.45 -18.70
N THR A 300 6.62 5.30 -18.03
CA THR A 300 7.75 4.37 -17.86
C THR A 300 8.30 3.88 -19.21
N LEU A 301 7.42 3.52 -20.16
CA LEU A 301 7.81 3.16 -21.52
C LEU A 301 8.50 4.32 -22.25
N GLY A 302 7.97 5.54 -22.10
CA GLY A 302 8.57 6.76 -22.68
C GLY A 302 9.96 7.02 -22.13
N GLN A 303 10.15 6.94 -20.82
CA GLN A 303 11.47 7.08 -20.18
C GLN A 303 12.45 6.03 -20.69
N ARG A 304 11.98 4.80 -20.91
CA ARG A 304 12.83 3.72 -21.44
C ARG A 304 13.24 3.95 -22.89
N LEU A 305 12.33 4.46 -23.71
CA LEU A 305 12.67 4.86 -25.08
C LEU A 305 13.69 6.00 -25.09
N LEU A 306 13.55 7.00 -24.23
CA LEU A 306 14.53 8.08 -24.09
C LEU A 306 15.90 7.57 -23.65
N PHE A 307 15.94 6.58 -22.76
CA PHE A 307 17.20 5.94 -22.34
C PHE A 307 17.93 5.28 -23.53
N HIS A 308 17.20 4.58 -24.41
CA HIS A 308 17.78 3.96 -25.61
C HIS A 308 18.08 4.95 -26.74
N LEU A 309 17.55 6.18 -26.68
CA LEU A 309 17.90 7.28 -27.60
C LEU A 309 19.11 8.08 -27.14
N ASP A 310 19.51 7.99 -25.87
CA ASP A 310 20.61 8.77 -25.30
C ASP A 310 21.96 8.03 -25.49
N ASP A 311 22.73 8.46 -26.48
CA ASP A 311 24.06 7.92 -26.76
C ASP A 311 25.10 8.25 -25.67
N SER A 312 24.81 9.13 -24.73
CA SER A 312 25.72 9.56 -23.66
C SER A 312 25.71 8.63 -22.44
N VAL A 313 24.72 7.77 -22.31
CA VAL A 313 24.58 6.82 -21.18
C VAL A 313 25.42 5.58 -21.46
N GLN A 314 26.76 5.69 -21.29
CA GLN A 314 27.67 4.55 -21.40
C GLN A 314 28.13 4.08 -20.02
N GLY A 315 27.78 2.85 -19.66
CA GLY A 315 28.43 2.04 -18.64
C GLY A 315 27.48 1.54 -17.53
N PRO A 316 27.74 0.34 -16.99
CA PRO A 316 26.99 -0.13 -15.85
C PRO A 316 27.26 0.78 -14.66
N ASN A 317 26.22 1.30 -14.04
CA ASN A 317 26.33 1.97 -12.75
C ASN A 317 27.08 1.07 -11.78
N ALA A 318 28.12 1.60 -11.15
CA ALA A 318 28.83 0.91 -10.09
C ALA A 318 27.93 0.90 -8.84
N TRP A 319 27.00 -0.05 -8.80
CA TRP A 319 26.15 -0.25 -7.63
C TRP A 319 27.02 -0.62 -6.41
N PRO A 320 26.74 -0.05 -5.23
CA PRO A 320 27.38 -0.48 -3.98
C PRO A 320 27.20 -1.99 -3.74
N GLU A 321 28.07 -2.57 -2.93
CA GLU A 321 27.92 -3.99 -2.53
C GLU A 321 26.56 -4.29 -1.88
N ARG A 322 26.06 -3.34 -1.09
CA ARG A 322 24.75 -3.41 -0.46
C ARG A 322 24.18 -2.02 -0.33
N PHE A 323 22.94 -1.82 -0.79
CA PHE A 323 22.31 -0.50 -0.80
C PHE A 323 20.81 -0.57 -0.57
N ILE A 324 20.25 0.56 -0.15
CA ILE A 324 18.81 0.82 -0.12
C ILE A 324 18.50 1.76 -1.28
N LEU A 325 17.68 1.31 -2.22
CA LEU A 325 17.20 2.17 -3.31
C LEU A 325 16.34 3.29 -2.74
N VAL A 326 16.60 4.50 -3.19
CA VAL A 326 15.79 5.68 -2.87
C VAL A 326 15.31 6.31 -4.17
N ALA A 327 13.99 6.39 -4.34
CA ALA A 327 13.37 6.87 -5.57
C ALA A 327 12.16 7.75 -5.28
N ASP A 328 11.83 8.64 -6.22
CA ASP A 328 10.58 9.38 -6.19
C ASP A 328 9.40 8.45 -6.46
N GLU A 329 9.48 7.69 -7.55
CA GLU A 329 8.53 6.65 -7.93
C GLU A 329 9.28 5.36 -8.20
N LEU A 330 8.62 4.23 -8.00
CA LEU A 330 9.18 2.90 -8.25
C LEU A 330 8.42 2.23 -9.40
N SER A 331 9.15 1.88 -10.46
CA SER A 331 8.59 1.10 -11.56
C SER A 331 9.03 -0.37 -11.50
N ALA A 332 8.25 -1.25 -12.15
CA ALA A 332 8.63 -2.66 -12.30
C ALA A 332 9.93 -2.83 -13.11
N THR A 333 10.17 -1.94 -14.07
CA THR A 333 11.40 -1.92 -14.89
C THR A 333 12.63 -1.59 -14.06
N THR A 334 12.56 -0.55 -13.23
CA THR A 334 13.65 -0.19 -12.31
C THR A 334 14.03 -1.38 -11.43
N LEU A 335 13.02 -2.05 -10.82
CA LEU A 335 13.28 -3.23 -9.99
C LEU A 335 13.90 -4.40 -10.74
N ALA A 336 13.54 -4.58 -12.02
CA ALA A 336 14.08 -5.67 -12.84
C ALA A 336 15.56 -5.48 -13.20
N GLU A 337 16.03 -4.23 -13.29
CA GLU A 337 17.41 -3.86 -13.64
C GLU A 337 18.36 -3.94 -12.46
N LEU A 338 17.85 -3.77 -11.25
CA LEU A 338 18.68 -3.74 -10.05
C LEU A 338 19.32 -5.10 -9.75
N PRO A 339 20.57 -5.11 -9.26
CA PRO A 339 21.19 -6.31 -8.74
C PRO A 339 20.49 -6.74 -7.44
N GLN A 340 19.55 -7.69 -7.57
CA GLN A 340 18.68 -8.12 -6.46
C GLN A 340 19.46 -8.68 -5.26
N ASP A 341 20.62 -9.25 -5.50
CA ASP A 341 21.56 -9.76 -4.50
C ASP A 341 22.20 -8.65 -3.64
N ARG A 342 22.24 -7.41 -4.15
CA ARG A 342 22.80 -6.22 -3.47
C ARG A 342 21.74 -5.28 -2.92
N LEU A 343 20.50 -5.39 -3.38
CA LEU A 343 19.38 -4.55 -2.96
C LEU A 343 18.88 -4.98 -1.58
N ALA A 344 19.23 -4.21 -0.55
CA ALA A 344 18.85 -4.48 0.83
C ALA A 344 17.44 -4.02 1.18
N GLY A 345 16.98 -2.92 0.60
CA GLY A 345 15.68 -2.32 0.88
C GLY A 345 15.31 -1.23 -0.12
N VAL A 346 14.09 -0.73 -0.04
CA VAL A 346 13.56 0.31 -0.93
C VAL A 346 12.81 1.38 -0.15
N VAL A 347 13.04 2.64 -0.52
CA VAL A 347 12.34 3.82 -0.02
C VAL A 347 11.76 4.57 -1.20
N VAL A 348 10.45 4.79 -1.22
CA VAL A 348 9.75 5.50 -2.29
C VAL A 348 9.04 6.72 -1.71
N ARG A 349 9.23 7.88 -2.33
CA ARG A 349 8.55 9.11 -1.91
C ARG A 349 7.07 9.09 -2.30
N ASP A 350 6.78 8.81 -3.57
CA ASP A 350 5.43 8.79 -4.12
C ASP A 350 5.07 7.37 -4.54
N GLY A 351 3.99 6.81 -4.00
CA GLY A 351 3.55 5.47 -4.36
C GLY A 351 2.47 4.92 -3.45
N ALA A 352 1.62 4.06 -4.02
CA ALA A 352 0.59 3.35 -3.29
C ALA A 352 1.08 1.93 -2.92
N ALA A 353 0.74 1.48 -1.72
CA ALA A 353 1.14 0.16 -1.22
C ALA A 353 0.56 -1.03 -2.03
N ASN A 354 -0.37 -0.79 -2.94
CA ASN A 354 -0.99 -1.76 -3.86
C ASN A 354 -0.56 -1.58 -5.32
N SER A 355 0.43 -0.71 -5.63
CA SER A 355 0.98 -0.58 -6.97
C SER A 355 1.65 -1.88 -7.45
N HIS A 356 1.82 -2.04 -8.77
CA HIS A 356 2.56 -3.17 -9.34
C HIS A 356 3.97 -3.32 -8.75
N ALA A 357 4.66 -2.20 -8.51
CA ALA A 357 5.95 -2.19 -7.86
C ALA A 357 5.90 -2.70 -6.40
N ALA A 358 4.85 -2.34 -5.64
CA ALA A 358 4.64 -2.82 -4.29
C ALA A 358 4.38 -4.34 -4.24
N ILE A 359 3.62 -4.87 -5.19
CA ILE A 359 3.41 -6.31 -5.37
C ILE A 359 4.75 -7.00 -5.64
N MET A 360 5.57 -6.43 -6.52
CA MET A 360 6.86 -6.98 -6.90
C MET A 360 7.87 -6.99 -5.75
N VAL A 361 8.03 -5.89 -4.99
CA VAL A 361 8.94 -5.86 -3.83
C VAL A 361 8.52 -6.85 -2.74
N ARG A 362 7.20 -7.01 -2.51
CA ARG A 362 6.68 -8.06 -1.63
C ARG A 362 7.01 -9.45 -2.15
N ALA A 363 6.83 -9.69 -3.45
CA ALA A 363 7.17 -10.96 -4.08
C ALA A 363 8.67 -11.27 -3.99
N LEU A 364 9.53 -10.27 -4.05
CA LEU A 364 10.97 -10.39 -3.88
C LEU A 364 11.39 -10.49 -2.39
N GLY A 365 10.51 -10.14 -1.45
CA GLY A 365 10.83 -10.11 -0.01
C GLY A 365 11.79 -9.00 0.39
N ILE A 366 11.76 -7.86 -0.33
CA ILE A 366 12.65 -6.73 -0.10
C ILE A 366 11.95 -5.74 0.83
N PRO A 367 12.51 -5.43 2.02
CA PRO A 367 11.96 -4.45 2.95
C PRO A 367 11.69 -3.11 2.29
N THR A 368 10.45 -2.62 2.32
CA THR A 368 10.07 -1.43 1.54
C THR A 368 9.12 -0.53 2.31
N VAL A 369 9.39 0.77 2.26
CA VAL A 369 8.48 1.83 2.72
C VAL A 369 8.13 2.76 1.57
N MET A 370 6.86 3.19 1.48
CA MET A 370 6.35 4.10 0.46
C MET A 370 5.66 5.31 1.10
N GLY A 371 5.60 6.42 0.36
CA GLY A 371 5.04 7.67 0.90
C GLY A 371 5.99 8.35 1.91
N ALA A 372 7.29 8.09 1.80
CA ALA A 372 8.29 8.76 2.62
C ALA A 372 8.46 10.21 2.14
N ASP A 373 7.92 11.17 2.90
CA ASP A 373 7.94 12.58 2.54
C ASP A 373 9.34 13.20 2.72
N ILE A 374 10.27 12.76 1.88
CA ILE A 374 11.65 13.25 1.82
C ILE A 374 12.20 13.13 0.40
N GLN A 375 12.97 14.12 -0.03
CA GLN A 375 13.60 14.08 -1.35
C GLN A 375 14.68 12.99 -1.41
N PRO A 376 14.69 12.14 -2.45
CA PRO A 376 15.68 11.08 -2.62
C PRO A 376 17.14 11.55 -2.56
N SER A 377 17.42 12.73 -3.11
CA SER A 377 18.76 13.33 -3.10
C SER A 377 19.32 13.57 -1.70
N VAL A 378 18.47 13.80 -0.71
CA VAL A 378 18.85 13.99 0.70
C VAL A 378 19.29 12.68 1.35
N LEU A 379 18.76 11.56 0.88
CA LEU A 379 19.04 10.22 1.39
C LEU A 379 20.24 9.54 0.72
N HIS A 380 20.69 10.09 -0.42
CA HIS A 380 21.80 9.54 -1.17
C HIS A 380 23.11 9.53 -0.35
N ARG A 381 23.78 8.37 -0.32
CA ARG A 381 25.00 8.09 0.46
C ARG A 381 24.87 8.25 1.99
N ARG A 382 23.66 8.27 2.52
CA ARG A 382 23.41 8.25 3.96
C ARG A 382 23.17 6.82 4.45
N THR A 383 23.48 6.58 5.74
CA THR A 383 23.12 5.32 6.40
C THR A 383 21.63 5.33 6.70
N LEU A 384 20.91 4.34 6.18
CA LEU A 384 19.46 4.22 6.33
C LEU A 384 19.12 2.92 7.06
N VAL A 385 18.09 2.99 7.90
CA VAL A 385 17.35 1.83 8.39
C VAL A 385 15.93 1.92 7.86
N VAL A 386 15.53 0.95 7.07
CA VAL A 386 14.17 0.80 6.56
C VAL A 386 13.47 -0.25 7.41
N ASP A 387 12.43 0.15 8.11
CA ASP A 387 11.52 -0.74 8.83
C ASP A 387 10.22 -0.87 8.02
N GLY A 388 10.18 -1.84 7.12
CA GLY A 388 9.03 -2.14 6.25
C GLY A 388 7.85 -2.74 7.00
N TYR A 389 8.03 -3.04 8.27
CA TYR A 389 6.98 -3.51 9.16
C TYR A 389 6.20 -2.33 9.77
N ARG A 390 6.94 -1.35 10.31
CA ARG A 390 6.35 -0.16 10.95
C ARG A 390 6.04 0.95 9.96
N GLY A 391 6.55 0.84 8.73
CA GLY A 391 6.51 1.95 7.79
C GLY A 391 7.39 3.10 8.26
N GLU A 392 8.61 2.82 8.74
CA GLU A 392 9.51 3.82 9.27
C GLU A 392 10.84 3.83 8.52
N LEU A 393 11.35 5.02 8.30
CA LEU A 393 12.69 5.25 7.77
C LEU A 393 13.51 6.02 8.80
N LEU A 394 14.66 5.50 9.18
CA LEU A 394 15.63 6.20 10.04
C LEU A 394 16.82 6.63 9.18
N VAL A 395 17.20 7.89 9.30
CA VAL A 395 18.32 8.48 8.56
C VAL A 395 19.44 8.78 9.54
N ASP A 396 20.64 8.28 9.25
CA ASP A 396 21.84 8.37 10.10
C ASP A 396 21.57 8.04 11.59
N PRO A 397 20.99 6.87 11.88
CA PRO A 397 20.68 6.49 13.26
C PRO A 397 21.95 6.34 14.11
N GLU A 398 21.80 6.52 15.42
CA GLU A 398 22.92 6.33 16.37
C GLU A 398 23.45 4.89 16.32
N PRO A 399 24.77 4.69 16.59
CA PRO A 399 25.38 3.36 16.56
C PRO A 399 24.67 2.33 17.46
N VAL A 400 24.15 2.76 18.60
CA VAL A 400 23.40 1.89 19.53
C VAL A 400 22.12 1.37 18.86
N LEU A 401 21.41 2.23 18.13
CA LEU A 401 20.19 1.85 17.42
C LEU A 401 20.49 0.92 16.23
N ILE A 402 21.59 1.18 15.52
CA ILE A 402 22.05 0.29 14.44
C ILE A 402 22.35 -1.11 15.00
N GLN A 403 23.06 -1.21 16.13
CA GLN A 403 23.35 -2.48 16.77
C GLN A 403 22.09 -3.23 17.20
N GLU A 404 21.09 -2.51 17.73
CA GLU A 404 19.82 -3.10 18.10
C GLU A 404 19.08 -3.65 16.86
N TYR A 405 18.98 -2.88 15.77
CA TYR A 405 18.38 -3.36 14.53
C TYR A 405 19.17 -4.53 13.91
N GLN A 406 20.50 -4.53 13.97
CA GLN A 406 21.33 -5.67 13.52
C GLN A 406 21.03 -6.92 14.34
N ARG A 407 20.91 -6.80 15.68
CA ARG A 407 20.50 -7.90 16.57
C ARG A 407 19.13 -8.43 16.16
N LEU A 408 18.15 -7.54 15.92
CA LEU A 408 16.79 -7.91 15.50
C LEU A 408 16.80 -8.68 14.17
N ILE A 409 17.56 -8.21 13.18
CA ILE A 409 17.73 -8.90 11.88
C ILE A 409 18.34 -10.28 12.09
N SER A 410 19.38 -10.40 12.91
CA SER A 410 20.06 -11.67 13.17
C SER A 410 19.12 -12.68 13.85
N GLU A 411 18.33 -12.24 14.82
CA GLU A 411 17.32 -13.06 15.48
C GLU A 411 16.20 -13.50 14.51
N GLU A 412 15.76 -12.61 13.61
CA GLU A 412 14.76 -12.93 12.60
C GLU A 412 15.27 -13.98 11.59
N ILE A 413 16.52 -13.83 11.14
CA ILE A 413 17.18 -14.79 10.23
C ILE A 413 17.29 -16.16 10.91
N GLU A 414 17.76 -16.22 12.15
CA GLU A 414 17.91 -17.48 12.88
C GLU A 414 16.57 -18.16 13.12
N LEU A 415 15.54 -17.41 13.56
CA LEU A 415 14.20 -17.97 13.73
C LEU A 415 13.58 -18.44 12.41
N SER A 416 13.83 -17.70 11.32
CA SER A 416 13.37 -18.11 9.98
C SER A 416 14.05 -19.39 9.52
N ARG A 417 15.35 -19.56 9.82
CA ARG A 417 16.11 -20.79 9.54
C ARG A 417 15.56 -21.96 10.35
N LEU A 418 15.37 -21.80 11.66
CA LEU A 418 14.78 -22.83 12.51
C LEU A 418 13.36 -23.21 12.06
N ALA A 419 12.57 -22.23 11.65
CA ALA A 419 11.23 -22.48 11.12
C ALA A 419 11.26 -23.28 9.82
N GLU A 420 12.22 -23.02 8.92
CA GLU A 420 12.36 -23.76 7.67
C GLU A 420 12.89 -25.18 7.90
N ASP A 421 13.82 -25.37 8.84
CA ASP A 421 14.31 -26.71 9.24
C ASP A 421 13.14 -27.59 9.75
N ASP A 422 12.19 -27.00 10.48
CA ASP A 422 11.03 -27.68 11.08
C ASP A 422 9.78 -27.76 10.17
N VAL A 423 9.80 -27.16 8.98
CA VAL A 423 8.61 -26.98 8.15
C VAL A 423 7.90 -28.27 7.73
N ASN A 424 8.65 -29.37 7.60
CA ASN A 424 8.08 -30.68 7.24
C ASN A 424 7.42 -31.41 8.44
N LEU A 425 7.61 -30.91 9.66
CA LEU A 425 6.97 -31.48 10.84
C LEU A 425 5.48 -31.13 10.89
N PRO A 426 4.61 -31.93 11.50
CA PRO A 426 3.19 -31.63 11.62
C PRO A 426 2.94 -30.30 12.33
N ALA A 427 1.92 -29.56 11.90
CA ALA A 427 1.45 -28.40 12.62
C ALA A 427 0.60 -28.87 13.82
N GLN A 428 1.15 -28.69 15.01
CA GLN A 428 0.51 -29.09 16.27
C GLN A 428 0.95 -28.18 17.41
N LEU A 429 0.10 -28.04 18.42
CA LEU A 429 0.44 -27.34 19.65
C LEU A 429 1.37 -28.19 20.51
N LYS A 430 2.00 -27.63 21.52
CA LYS A 430 2.82 -28.40 22.48
C LYS A 430 2.05 -29.53 23.15
N SER A 431 0.75 -29.38 23.36
CA SER A 431 -0.15 -30.41 23.85
C SER A 431 -0.34 -31.61 22.91
N GLY A 432 0.16 -31.55 21.68
CA GLY A 432 -0.06 -32.51 20.62
C GLY A 432 -1.34 -32.31 19.80
N GLU A 433 -2.16 -31.33 20.13
CA GLU A 433 -3.38 -30.99 19.38
C GLU A 433 -3.01 -30.51 17.99
N ARG A 434 -3.59 -31.10 16.96
CA ARG A 434 -3.32 -30.73 15.55
C ARG A 434 -4.06 -29.48 15.12
N VAL A 435 -3.34 -28.64 14.38
CA VAL A 435 -3.89 -27.49 13.65
C VAL A 435 -3.65 -27.73 12.16
N LYS A 436 -4.67 -27.60 11.33
CA LYS A 436 -4.52 -27.73 9.88
C LYS A 436 -3.98 -26.45 9.31
N VAL A 437 -2.81 -26.54 8.68
CA VAL A 437 -2.18 -25.44 7.94
C VAL A 437 -2.37 -25.69 6.46
N MET A 438 -3.15 -24.83 5.82
CA MET A 438 -3.57 -24.92 4.43
C MET A 438 -2.97 -23.76 3.60
N LEU A 439 -2.99 -23.89 2.29
CA LEU A 439 -2.44 -22.89 1.37
C LEU A 439 -3.54 -22.05 0.71
N ASN A 440 -3.28 -20.74 0.58
CA ASN A 440 -3.96 -19.87 -0.34
C ASN A 440 -3.25 -19.93 -1.70
N ALA A 441 -3.89 -20.52 -2.70
CA ALA A 441 -3.34 -20.84 -4.01
C ALA A 441 -4.01 -20.01 -5.12
N GLY A 442 -3.43 -20.06 -6.33
CA GLY A 442 -3.98 -19.44 -7.53
C GLY A 442 -2.97 -18.72 -8.42
N LEU A 443 -1.70 -18.61 -8.00
CA LEU A 443 -0.69 -17.81 -8.71
C LEU A 443 0.37 -18.67 -9.43
N SER A 444 0.78 -19.80 -8.86
CA SER A 444 1.90 -20.59 -9.39
C SER A 444 1.78 -22.07 -9.03
N PRO A 445 1.26 -22.93 -9.94
CA PRO A 445 1.13 -24.36 -9.70
C PRO A 445 2.45 -25.04 -9.27
N GLU A 446 3.58 -24.65 -9.87
CA GLU A 446 4.89 -25.24 -9.57
C GLU A 446 5.38 -24.92 -8.14
N HIS A 447 5.06 -23.74 -7.63
CA HIS A 447 5.37 -23.35 -6.25
C HIS A 447 4.45 -24.04 -5.26
N GLU A 448 3.19 -24.19 -5.61
CA GLU A 448 2.16 -24.88 -4.83
C GLU A 448 2.47 -26.36 -4.70
N GLU A 449 2.94 -27.01 -5.76
CA GLU A 449 3.39 -28.40 -5.75
C GLU A 449 4.56 -28.63 -4.78
N LYS A 450 5.56 -27.75 -4.78
CA LYS A 450 6.72 -27.86 -3.86
C LYS A 450 6.31 -27.76 -2.38
N LEU A 451 5.23 -27.05 -2.09
CA LEU A 451 4.69 -26.93 -0.74
C LEU A 451 3.75 -28.09 -0.38
N GLY A 452 3.39 -28.93 -1.33
CA GLY A 452 2.40 -29.99 -1.14
C GLY A 452 2.64 -30.88 0.08
N SER A 453 3.87 -31.32 0.34
CA SER A 453 4.21 -32.14 1.51
C SER A 453 4.16 -31.38 2.84
N ARG A 454 4.16 -30.06 2.81
CA ARG A 454 4.28 -29.19 3.98
C ARG A 454 2.95 -28.69 4.52
N ILE A 455 1.85 -28.91 3.80
CA ILE A 455 0.51 -28.39 4.07
C ILE A 455 -0.54 -29.49 4.14
N ASP A 456 -1.68 -29.20 4.76
CA ASP A 456 -2.79 -30.14 4.92
C ASP A 456 -3.85 -30.03 3.80
N GLY A 457 -3.66 -29.16 2.81
CA GLY A 457 -4.54 -28.96 1.65
C GLY A 457 -4.57 -27.53 1.15
N ILE A 458 -5.48 -27.27 0.22
CA ILE A 458 -5.75 -25.92 -0.30
C ILE A 458 -7.00 -25.39 0.40
N GLY A 459 -6.82 -24.34 1.22
CA GLY A 459 -7.93 -23.72 1.95
C GLY A 459 -8.64 -22.62 1.16
N LEU A 460 -7.94 -22.04 0.18
CA LEU A 460 -8.50 -21.07 -0.75
C LEU A 460 -7.78 -21.13 -2.09
N TYR A 461 -8.47 -21.51 -3.15
CA TYR A 461 -8.02 -21.31 -4.52
C TYR A 461 -8.77 -20.12 -5.13
N ARG A 462 -8.04 -19.09 -5.55
CA ARG A 462 -8.58 -17.86 -6.14
C ARG A 462 -8.82 -18.05 -7.62
N THR A 463 -10.06 -18.30 -8.00
CA THR A 463 -10.42 -18.58 -9.40
C THR A 463 -10.43 -17.33 -10.28
N GLU A 464 -10.50 -16.13 -9.71
CA GLU A 464 -10.53 -14.88 -10.45
C GLU A 464 -9.21 -14.58 -11.20
N ILE A 465 -8.07 -15.04 -10.70
CA ILE A 465 -6.77 -14.73 -11.29
C ILE A 465 -6.64 -15.18 -12.74
N PRO A 466 -6.96 -16.44 -13.10
CA PRO A 466 -7.01 -16.87 -14.50
C PRO A 466 -7.97 -16.07 -15.39
N PHE A 467 -9.10 -15.64 -14.83
CA PHE A 467 -10.05 -14.79 -15.55
C PHE A 467 -9.46 -13.42 -15.86
N MET A 468 -8.68 -12.84 -14.94
CA MET A 468 -8.03 -11.55 -15.13
C MET A 468 -6.90 -11.59 -16.18
N LEU A 469 -6.27 -12.74 -16.39
CA LEU A 469 -5.16 -12.91 -17.33
C LEU A 469 -5.58 -13.16 -18.78
N GLN A 470 -6.86 -13.41 -19.03
CA GLN A 470 -7.40 -13.69 -20.37
C GLN A 470 -8.05 -12.44 -20.98
N SER A 471 -8.24 -12.48 -22.30
CA SER A 471 -8.92 -11.42 -23.06
C SER A 471 -10.44 -11.60 -23.16
N GLY A 472 -11.00 -12.68 -22.58
CA GLY A 472 -12.41 -13.01 -22.54
C GLY A 472 -12.71 -14.03 -21.44
N PHE A 473 -14.00 -14.35 -21.22
CA PHE A 473 -14.38 -15.38 -20.24
C PHE A 473 -13.79 -16.73 -20.64
N PRO A 474 -13.09 -17.44 -19.73
CA PRO A 474 -12.59 -18.78 -19.99
C PRO A 474 -13.75 -19.73 -20.33
N SER A 475 -13.59 -20.54 -21.38
CA SER A 475 -14.54 -21.59 -21.71
C SER A 475 -14.67 -22.62 -20.59
N GLU A 476 -15.76 -23.40 -20.58
CA GLU A 476 -15.94 -24.48 -19.60
C GLU A 476 -14.79 -25.49 -19.66
N GLU A 477 -14.27 -25.82 -20.84
CA GLU A 477 -13.18 -26.77 -21.03
C GLU A 477 -11.84 -26.25 -20.46
N GLU A 478 -11.54 -24.98 -20.67
CA GLU A 478 -10.34 -24.34 -20.10
C GLU A 478 -10.40 -24.34 -18.56
N GLN A 479 -11.57 -24.03 -18.00
CA GLN A 479 -11.79 -24.07 -16.55
C GLN A 479 -11.67 -25.51 -16.01
N VAL A 480 -12.24 -26.52 -16.72
CA VAL A 480 -12.10 -27.94 -16.35
C VAL A 480 -10.63 -28.32 -16.28
N ALA A 481 -9.87 -28.04 -17.33
CA ALA A 481 -8.44 -28.40 -17.37
C ALA A 481 -7.65 -27.80 -16.19
N GLN A 482 -7.95 -26.55 -15.87
CA GLN A 482 -7.29 -25.84 -14.78
C GLN A 482 -7.66 -26.41 -13.40
N TYR A 483 -8.96 -26.59 -13.12
CA TYR A 483 -9.41 -27.11 -11.84
C TYR A 483 -8.98 -28.57 -11.65
N GLN A 484 -9.03 -29.36 -12.71
CA GLN A 484 -8.57 -30.75 -12.69
C GLN A 484 -7.08 -30.86 -12.36
N GLY A 485 -6.24 -30.00 -12.93
CA GLY A 485 -4.81 -29.94 -12.59
C GLY A 485 -4.57 -29.71 -11.09
N MET A 486 -5.31 -28.75 -10.49
CA MET A 486 -5.21 -28.45 -9.05
C MET A 486 -5.74 -29.60 -8.18
N LEU A 487 -6.91 -30.17 -8.50
CA LEU A 487 -7.50 -31.24 -7.74
C LEU A 487 -6.64 -32.53 -7.79
N GLN A 488 -6.03 -32.84 -8.93
CA GLN A 488 -5.13 -33.99 -9.10
C GLN A 488 -3.81 -33.80 -8.37
N MET A 489 -3.23 -32.60 -8.39
CA MET A 489 -2.00 -32.28 -7.66
C MET A 489 -2.13 -32.52 -6.15
N PHE A 490 -3.31 -32.30 -5.59
CA PHE A 490 -3.64 -32.50 -4.19
C PHE A 490 -4.68 -33.62 -3.97
N ASN A 491 -4.59 -34.70 -4.72
CA ASN A 491 -5.62 -35.76 -4.76
C ASN A 491 -5.91 -36.40 -3.38
N ASP A 492 -4.91 -36.44 -2.47
CA ASP A 492 -5.03 -36.97 -1.11
C ASP A 492 -5.43 -35.92 -0.06
N LYS A 493 -5.69 -34.68 -0.48
CA LYS A 493 -5.94 -33.52 0.39
C LYS A 493 -7.15 -32.71 -0.06
N PRO A 494 -7.86 -32.05 0.86
CA PRO A 494 -9.00 -31.20 0.50
C PRO A 494 -8.53 -29.97 -0.28
N VAL A 495 -9.28 -29.62 -1.31
CA VAL A 495 -9.07 -28.44 -2.15
C VAL A 495 -10.35 -27.59 -2.15
N THR A 496 -10.23 -26.34 -1.72
CA THR A 496 -11.35 -25.41 -1.67
C THR A 496 -11.24 -24.42 -2.83
N LEU A 497 -12.14 -24.49 -3.80
CA LEU A 497 -12.25 -23.56 -4.92
C LEU A 497 -13.31 -22.49 -4.59
N ARG A 498 -12.91 -21.22 -4.63
CA ARG A 498 -13.85 -20.10 -4.47
C ARG A 498 -14.52 -19.82 -5.82
N THR A 499 -15.84 -19.65 -5.84
CA THR A 499 -16.52 -19.13 -7.03
C THR A 499 -16.07 -17.70 -7.33
N LEU A 500 -16.30 -17.24 -8.53
CA LEU A 500 -15.77 -15.99 -9.07
C LEU A 500 -16.01 -14.80 -8.12
N ASP A 501 -14.92 -14.14 -7.68
CA ASP A 501 -14.95 -12.95 -6.84
C ASP A 501 -14.35 -11.76 -7.59
N VAL A 502 -15.09 -11.25 -8.56
CA VAL A 502 -14.78 -10.04 -9.34
C VAL A 502 -15.80 -8.95 -9.03
N GLY A 503 -15.42 -7.70 -9.28
CA GLY A 503 -16.23 -6.51 -9.05
C GLY A 503 -15.50 -5.27 -9.54
N ALA A 504 -16.02 -4.08 -9.25
CA ALA A 504 -15.40 -2.83 -9.66
C ALA A 504 -14.02 -2.58 -9.01
N ASP A 505 -13.71 -3.24 -7.89
CA ASP A 505 -12.41 -3.23 -7.20
C ASP A 505 -11.41 -4.28 -7.75
N LYS A 506 -11.92 -5.27 -8.51
CA LYS A 506 -11.15 -6.37 -9.15
C LYS A 506 -11.73 -6.61 -10.54
N GLN A 507 -11.50 -5.69 -11.45
CA GLN A 507 -12.11 -5.70 -12.78
C GLN A 507 -11.53 -6.74 -13.71
N LEU A 508 -12.40 -7.31 -14.54
CA LEU A 508 -11.97 -8.09 -15.70
C LEU A 508 -11.79 -7.14 -16.91
N PRO A 509 -10.71 -7.29 -17.70
CA PRO A 509 -10.44 -6.40 -18.84
C PRO A 509 -11.59 -6.33 -19.87
N TYR A 510 -12.38 -7.41 -19.97
CA TYR A 510 -13.49 -7.57 -20.92
C TYR A 510 -14.87 -7.40 -20.27
N MET A 511 -14.95 -7.11 -18.97
CA MET A 511 -16.20 -6.83 -18.23
C MET A 511 -15.97 -5.63 -17.30
N PRO A 512 -15.84 -4.41 -17.84
CA PRO A 512 -15.62 -3.23 -17.04
C PRO A 512 -16.87 -2.90 -16.21
N ILE A 513 -16.68 -2.73 -14.90
CA ILE A 513 -17.74 -2.37 -13.95
C ILE A 513 -17.35 -1.01 -13.34
N SER A 514 -18.21 -0.01 -13.50
CA SER A 514 -17.99 1.33 -12.95
C SER A 514 -19.01 1.62 -11.87
N GLU A 515 -18.56 1.82 -10.63
CA GLU A 515 -19.41 2.10 -9.47
C GLU A 515 -18.74 3.14 -8.56
N GLU A 516 -19.55 3.93 -7.88
CA GLU A 516 -19.06 4.95 -6.93
C GLU A 516 -18.42 4.30 -5.68
N ASN A 517 -18.91 3.12 -5.28
CA ASN A 517 -18.44 2.36 -4.11
C ASN A 517 -18.08 0.92 -4.50
N PRO A 518 -16.94 0.69 -5.17
CA PRO A 518 -16.58 -0.61 -5.74
C PRO A 518 -16.66 -1.80 -4.77
N CYS A 519 -16.22 -1.62 -3.54
CA CYS A 519 -16.20 -2.68 -2.53
C CYS A 519 -17.61 -3.04 -2.00
N LEU A 520 -18.60 -2.16 -2.16
CA LEU A 520 -19.96 -2.33 -1.64
C LEU A 520 -20.99 -2.69 -2.71
N GLY A 521 -20.58 -2.70 -3.97
CA GLY A 521 -21.44 -2.80 -5.13
C GLY A 521 -21.65 -4.23 -5.67
N TRP A 522 -21.69 -4.35 -6.98
CA TRP A 522 -21.92 -5.58 -7.73
C TRP A 522 -20.64 -6.40 -7.80
N ARG A 523 -20.52 -7.37 -6.89
CA ARG A 523 -19.30 -8.15 -6.66
C ARG A 523 -19.61 -9.57 -6.19
N GLY A 524 -18.76 -10.52 -6.54
CA GLY A 524 -18.78 -11.89 -6.05
C GLY A 524 -20.10 -12.61 -6.37
N ILE A 525 -20.74 -13.18 -5.34
CA ILE A 525 -22.00 -13.92 -5.51
C ILE A 525 -23.10 -13.07 -6.12
N ARG A 526 -23.13 -11.76 -5.92
CA ARG A 526 -24.13 -10.85 -6.49
C ARG A 526 -24.08 -10.85 -8.03
N ILE A 527 -22.85 -10.83 -8.58
CA ILE A 527 -22.64 -10.97 -10.05
C ILE A 527 -23.11 -12.35 -10.52
N THR A 528 -22.67 -13.39 -9.84
CA THR A 528 -22.89 -14.76 -10.30
C THR A 528 -24.35 -15.21 -10.15
N LEU A 529 -25.12 -14.66 -9.24
CA LEU A 529 -26.57 -14.89 -9.16
C LEU A 529 -27.36 -14.04 -10.13
N ASP A 530 -26.92 -12.82 -10.42
CA ASP A 530 -27.53 -11.93 -11.43
C ASP A 530 -27.23 -12.43 -12.87
N GLN A 531 -26.09 -13.09 -13.06
CA GLN A 531 -25.64 -13.73 -14.30
C GLN A 531 -25.46 -15.24 -14.10
N PRO A 532 -26.54 -16.01 -13.91
CA PRO A 532 -26.46 -17.40 -13.47
C PRO A 532 -25.76 -18.33 -14.49
N GLU A 533 -25.65 -17.93 -15.76
CA GLU A 533 -24.90 -18.68 -16.78
C GLU A 533 -23.39 -18.71 -16.44
N ILE A 534 -22.81 -17.59 -15.98
CA ILE A 534 -21.41 -17.55 -15.56
C ILE A 534 -21.19 -18.52 -14.38
N PHE A 535 -22.10 -18.50 -13.39
CA PHE A 535 -22.04 -19.38 -12.23
C PHE A 535 -22.16 -20.86 -12.64
N LEU A 536 -23.14 -21.20 -13.50
CA LEU A 536 -23.37 -22.57 -13.95
C LEU A 536 -22.18 -23.14 -14.74
N ILE A 537 -21.59 -22.36 -15.66
CA ILE A 537 -20.40 -22.78 -16.43
C ILE A 537 -19.25 -23.07 -15.45
N GLN A 538 -18.98 -22.17 -14.48
CA GLN A 538 -17.92 -22.35 -13.51
C GLN A 538 -18.16 -23.58 -12.63
N VAL A 539 -19.37 -23.73 -12.08
CA VAL A 539 -19.69 -24.85 -11.20
C VAL A 539 -19.68 -26.19 -11.93
N ARG A 540 -20.19 -26.25 -13.18
CA ARG A 540 -20.06 -27.47 -14.00
C ARG A 540 -18.60 -27.85 -14.24
N ALA A 541 -17.75 -26.86 -14.54
CA ALA A 541 -16.32 -27.08 -14.69
C ALA A 541 -15.68 -27.66 -13.41
N MET A 542 -16.02 -27.08 -12.23
CA MET A 542 -15.56 -27.58 -10.94
C MET A 542 -16.02 -29.02 -10.68
N LEU A 543 -17.28 -29.33 -10.94
CA LEU A 543 -17.86 -30.67 -10.72
C LEU A 543 -17.30 -31.72 -11.69
N ARG A 544 -17.12 -31.37 -12.97
CA ARG A 544 -16.44 -32.23 -13.96
C ARG A 544 -15.02 -32.55 -13.54
N ALA A 545 -14.28 -31.52 -13.09
CA ALA A 545 -12.91 -31.71 -12.56
C ALA A 545 -12.89 -32.62 -11.32
N ASN A 546 -13.91 -32.53 -10.46
CA ASN A 546 -14.03 -33.32 -9.23
C ASN A 546 -14.43 -34.79 -9.47
N ALA A 547 -14.97 -35.13 -10.63
CA ALA A 547 -15.53 -36.47 -10.92
C ALA A 547 -14.49 -37.60 -10.66
N ALA A 548 -13.20 -37.34 -10.89
CA ALA A 548 -12.14 -38.32 -10.73
C ALA A 548 -11.45 -38.27 -9.33
N THR A 549 -11.54 -37.17 -8.59
CA THR A 549 -10.74 -36.96 -7.37
C THR A 549 -11.57 -36.94 -6.09
N GLY A 550 -12.76 -36.34 -6.11
CA GLY A 550 -13.68 -36.32 -4.97
C GLY A 550 -13.24 -35.42 -3.79
N ASN A 551 -12.22 -34.58 -3.97
CA ASN A 551 -11.63 -33.76 -2.90
C ASN A 551 -12.03 -32.27 -2.94
N LEU A 552 -13.01 -31.91 -3.77
CA LEU A 552 -13.50 -30.55 -3.97
C LEU A 552 -14.34 -30.04 -2.79
N SER A 553 -14.09 -28.82 -2.38
CA SER A 553 -15.01 -27.97 -1.62
C SER A 553 -15.28 -26.69 -2.42
N ILE A 554 -16.53 -26.22 -2.47
CA ILE A 554 -16.95 -24.98 -3.14
C ILE A 554 -17.16 -23.89 -2.08
N LEU A 555 -16.57 -22.71 -2.28
CA LEU A 555 -16.64 -21.58 -1.37
C LEU A 555 -17.32 -20.39 -2.06
N LEU A 556 -18.42 -19.90 -1.47
CA LEU A 556 -19.22 -18.78 -2.00
C LEU A 556 -18.74 -17.45 -1.37
N PRO A 557 -18.24 -16.47 -2.17
CA PRO A 557 -17.76 -15.18 -1.68
C PRO A 557 -18.91 -14.18 -1.49
N MET A 558 -18.73 -13.15 -0.67
CA MET A 558 -19.59 -11.96 -0.54
C MET A 558 -21.05 -12.24 -0.20
N VAL A 559 -21.33 -13.34 0.50
CA VAL A 559 -22.69 -13.70 0.92
C VAL A 559 -23.21 -12.71 1.96
N THR A 560 -24.42 -12.20 1.74
CA THR A 560 -25.09 -11.22 2.61
C THR A 560 -26.42 -11.71 3.20
N SER A 561 -27.01 -12.73 2.60
CA SER A 561 -28.32 -13.27 3.02
C SER A 561 -28.41 -14.78 2.89
N ILE A 562 -29.41 -15.37 3.54
CA ILE A 562 -29.71 -16.81 3.45
C ILE A 562 -30.25 -17.16 2.07
N ASP A 563 -31.03 -16.28 1.46
CA ASP A 563 -31.63 -16.50 0.13
C ASP A 563 -30.55 -16.66 -0.95
N GLU A 564 -29.45 -15.92 -0.86
CA GLU A 564 -28.29 -16.08 -1.77
C GLU A 564 -27.66 -17.48 -1.63
N VAL A 565 -27.58 -18.00 -0.41
CA VAL A 565 -27.06 -19.36 -0.15
C VAL A 565 -28.00 -20.42 -0.73
N ASP A 566 -29.30 -20.28 -0.47
CA ASP A 566 -30.30 -21.24 -0.94
C ASP A 566 -30.36 -21.25 -2.49
N GLU A 567 -30.28 -20.09 -3.15
CA GLU A 567 -30.25 -20.00 -4.61
C GLU A 567 -28.94 -20.58 -5.21
N ALA A 568 -27.78 -20.24 -4.63
CA ALA A 568 -26.52 -20.81 -5.06
C ALA A 568 -26.51 -22.34 -4.95
N ARG A 569 -27.03 -22.90 -3.86
CA ARG A 569 -27.17 -24.36 -3.68
C ARG A 569 -28.05 -24.97 -4.75
N ARG A 570 -29.21 -24.35 -5.04
CA ARG A 570 -30.11 -24.82 -6.10
C ARG A 570 -29.42 -24.88 -7.46
N LEU A 571 -28.60 -23.87 -7.77
CA LEU A 571 -27.81 -23.83 -9.02
C LEU A 571 -26.69 -24.89 -9.03
N ILE A 572 -26.00 -25.12 -7.90
CA ILE A 572 -24.97 -26.16 -7.75
C ILE A 572 -25.61 -27.56 -7.95
N GLU A 573 -26.77 -27.81 -7.34
CA GLU A 573 -27.50 -29.06 -7.50
C GLU A 573 -27.99 -29.28 -8.96
N ARG A 574 -28.40 -28.19 -9.64
CA ARG A 574 -28.72 -28.21 -11.05
C ARG A 574 -27.51 -28.58 -11.91
N ALA A 575 -26.39 -27.88 -11.68
CA ALA A 575 -25.15 -28.17 -12.40
C ALA A 575 -24.67 -29.61 -12.17
N GLY A 576 -24.86 -30.14 -10.95
CA GLY A 576 -24.55 -31.54 -10.64
C GLY A 576 -25.34 -32.52 -11.49
N ARG A 577 -26.64 -32.35 -11.59
CA ARG A 577 -27.50 -33.20 -12.49
C ARG A 577 -27.09 -33.10 -13.95
N GLU A 578 -26.82 -31.88 -14.44
CA GLU A 578 -26.36 -31.64 -15.81
C GLU A 578 -25.04 -32.38 -16.12
N VAL A 579 -24.10 -32.35 -15.16
CA VAL A 579 -22.81 -33.06 -15.29
C VAL A 579 -22.98 -34.57 -15.19
N GLU A 580 -23.80 -35.10 -14.28
CA GLU A 580 -24.09 -36.55 -14.17
C GLU A 580 -24.73 -37.08 -15.44
N GLU A 581 -25.68 -36.35 -16.06
CA GLU A 581 -26.27 -36.68 -17.36
C GLU A 581 -25.23 -36.69 -18.50
N MET A 582 -24.31 -35.71 -18.49
CA MET A 582 -23.26 -35.59 -19.51
C MET A 582 -22.24 -36.75 -19.43
N ILE A 583 -21.81 -37.14 -18.24
CA ILE A 583 -20.76 -38.17 -18.06
C ILE A 583 -21.30 -39.58 -17.86
N GLY A 584 -22.61 -39.75 -17.58
CA GLY A 584 -23.30 -41.01 -17.46
C GLY A 584 -23.15 -41.76 -16.15
N TYR A 585 -22.59 -41.14 -15.10
CA TYR A 585 -22.47 -41.71 -13.76
C TYR A 585 -22.53 -40.64 -12.67
N ALA A 586 -22.84 -41.06 -11.43
CA ALA A 586 -22.92 -40.17 -10.27
C ALA A 586 -21.55 -39.62 -9.90
N ILE A 587 -21.47 -38.32 -9.59
CA ILE A 587 -20.24 -37.64 -9.17
C ILE A 587 -20.15 -37.47 -7.65
N PRO A 588 -18.94 -37.43 -7.10
CA PRO A 588 -18.75 -37.07 -5.69
C PRO A 588 -19.33 -35.68 -5.40
N LYS A 589 -20.20 -35.59 -4.38
CA LYS A 589 -20.78 -34.30 -3.98
C LYS A 589 -19.72 -33.45 -3.30
N PRO A 590 -19.51 -32.21 -3.73
CA PRO A 590 -18.60 -31.29 -3.07
C PRO A 590 -19.18 -30.82 -1.73
N ARG A 591 -18.32 -30.47 -0.79
CA ARG A 591 -18.71 -29.69 0.40
C ARG A 591 -18.96 -28.25 -0.04
N ILE A 592 -20.00 -27.62 0.49
CA ILE A 592 -20.38 -26.25 0.18
C ILE A 592 -20.18 -25.39 1.43
N GLY A 593 -19.44 -24.29 1.31
CA GLY A 593 -19.24 -23.32 2.35
C GLY A 593 -19.39 -21.88 1.89
N ILE A 594 -19.46 -20.97 2.84
CA ILE A 594 -19.47 -19.52 2.57
C ILE A 594 -18.16 -18.87 3.02
N MET A 595 -17.74 -17.84 2.31
CA MET A 595 -16.75 -16.91 2.82
C MET A 595 -17.46 -15.91 3.73
N LEU A 596 -17.18 -16.03 5.02
CA LEU A 596 -17.76 -15.12 6.01
C LEU A 596 -16.90 -13.87 6.06
N GLU A 597 -17.26 -12.88 5.29
CA GLU A 597 -16.55 -11.62 5.11
C GLU A 597 -17.46 -10.39 5.17
N VAL A 598 -18.79 -10.60 5.12
CA VAL A 598 -19.78 -9.55 5.30
C VAL A 598 -20.35 -9.61 6.73
N PRO A 599 -20.33 -8.50 7.49
CA PRO A 599 -20.72 -8.48 8.89
C PRO A 599 -22.15 -8.99 9.18
N SER A 600 -23.10 -8.82 8.24
CA SER A 600 -24.48 -9.33 8.41
C SER A 600 -24.50 -10.83 8.68
N MET A 601 -23.62 -11.60 8.03
CA MET A 601 -23.60 -13.05 8.16
C MET A 601 -23.04 -13.54 9.50
N VAL A 602 -22.30 -12.72 10.24
CA VAL A 602 -21.90 -13.03 11.62
C VAL A 602 -23.11 -13.26 12.50
N PHE A 603 -24.17 -12.46 12.32
CA PHE A 603 -25.41 -12.55 13.09
C PHE A 603 -26.38 -13.62 12.56
N MET A 604 -26.16 -14.12 11.34
CA MET A 604 -27.02 -15.10 10.69
C MET A 604 -26.49 -16.54 10.77
N LEU A 605 -25.38 -16.77 11.46
CA LEU A 605 -24.73 -18.10 11.58
C LEU A 605 -25.66 -19.22 12.06
N PRO A 606 -26.56 -19.02 13.05
CA PRO A 606 -27.49 -20.06 13.48
C PRO A 606 -28.39 -20.59 12.36
N HIS A 607 -28.70 -19.74 11.36
CA HIS A 607 -29.57 -20.11 10.24
C HIS A 607 -28.81 -20.80 9.09
N LEU A 608 -27.48 -20.79 9.11
CA LEU A 608 -26.65 -21.41 8.09
C LEU A 608 -26.34 -22.89 8.36
N ALA A 609 -26.39 -23.33 9.61
CA ALA A 609 -25.91 -24.64 10.07
C ALA A 609 -26.43 -25.85 9.25
N ASN A 610 -27.68 -25.78 8.75
CA ASN A 610 -28.27 -26.84 7.93
C ASN A 610 -28.12 -26.59 6.41
N ARG A 611 -27.45 -25.54 6.00
CA ARG A 611 -27.33 -25.12 4.61
C ARG A 611 -25.91 -25.24 4.05
N ILE A 612 -24.91 -25.21 4.92
CA ILE A 612 -23.51 -25.24 4.53
C ILE A 612 -22.73 -26.27 5.36
N ASP A 613 -21.62 -26.76 4.82
CA ASP A 613 -20.75 -27.73 5.48
C ASP A 613 -19.60 -27.08 6.24
N PHE A 614 -19.22 -25.83 5.88
CA PHE A 614 -18.14 -25.12 6.52
C PHE A 614 -18.22 -23.60 6.31
N ILE A 615 -17.52 -22.87 7.16
CA ILE A 615 -17.31 -21.43 7.07
C ILE A 615 -15.84 -21.18 6.86
N SER A 616 -15.48 -20.28 5.93
CA SER A 616 -14.13 -19.75 5.79
C SER A 616 -14.13 -18.25 6.03
N VAL A 617 -13.49 -17.79 7.12
CA VAL A 617 -13.52 -16.36 7.47
C VAL A 617 -12.54 -15.58 6.59
N GLY A 618 -13.07 -14.65 5.80
CA GLY A 618 -12.32 -13.71 4.97
C GLY A 618 -11.98 -12.45 5.77
N THR A 619 -10.92 -12.51 6.60
CA THR A 619 -10.63 -11.44 7.56
C THR A 619 -10.29 -10.09 6.92
N ASN A 620 -9.81 -10.06 5.68
CA ASN A 620 -9.44 -8.82 5.02
C ASN A 620 -10.68 -7.96 4.74
N ASP A 621 -11.68 -8.52 4.08
CA ASP A 621 -12.91 -7.81 3.74
C ASP A 621 -13.80 -7.65 4.99
N LEU A 622 -13.82 -8.64 5.90
CA LEU A 622 -14.53 -8.51 7.17
C LEU A 622 -14.01 -7.32 8.00
N THR A 623 -12.69 -7.14 8.11
CA THR A 623 -12.10 -5.99 8.81
C THR A 623 -12.47 -4.67 8.13
N GLN A 624 -12.38 -4.63 6.80
CA GLN A 624 -12.75 -3.46 5.99
C GLN A 624 -14.20 -3.03 6.27
N TYR A 625 -15.13 -3.98 6.27
CA TYR A 625 -16.55 -3.68 6.45
C TYR A 625 -16.93 -3.41 7.92
N ILE A 626 -16.32 -4.08 8.89
CA ILE A 626 -16.55 -3.78 10.33
C ILE A 626 -16.07 -2.36 10.67
N LEU A 627 -14.92 -1.95 10.13
CA LEU A 627 -14.34 -0.63 10.38
C LEU A 627 -14.84 0.44 9.41
N ALA A 628 -15.61 0.07 8.37
CA ALA A 628 -16.08 0.94 7.29
C ALA A 628 -14.92 1.73 6.63
N VAL A 629 -13.81 1.05 6.36
CA VAL A 629 -12.57 1.65 5.85
C VAL A 629 -12.12 0.94 4.58
N ASP A 630 -11.96 1.68 3.50
CA ASP A 630 -11.31 1.18 2.30
C ASP A 630 -9.80 1.08 2.51
N ARG A 631 -9.28 -0.16 2.59
CA ARG A 631 -7.85 -0.45 2.78
C ARG A 631 -6.97 0.02 1.60
N ASN A 632 -7.55 0.25 0.43
CA ASN A 632 -6.86 0.73 -0.76
C ASN A 632 -6.78 2.27 -0.82
N ASN A 633 -7.55 2.97 0.00
CA ASN A 633 -7.53 4.42 0.07
C ASN A 633 -6.43 4.90 1.04
N THR A 634 -5.36 5.48 0.50
CA THR A 634 -4.18 5.93 1.25
C THR A 634 -4.47 6.91 2.39
N ARG A 635 -5.59 7.67 2.31
CA ARG A 635 -5.97 8.65 3.34
C ARG A 635 -6.55 8.01 4.59
N VAL A 636 -7.19 6.86 4.46
CA VAL A 636 -7.89 6.17 5.56
C VAL A 636 -7.32 4.78 5.87
N ALA A 637 -6.42 4.24 5.03
CA ALA A 637 -5.81 2.93 5.23
C ALA A 637 -5.14 2.75 6.60
N SER A 638 -4.68 3.84 7.23
CA SER A 638 -4.11 3.80 8.59
C SER A 638 -5.12 3.44 9.69
N ILE A 639 -6.42 3.50 9.39
CA ILE A 639 -7.49 3.09 10.32
C ILE A 639 -7.75 1.58 10.22
N TYR A 640 -7.40 0.96 9.07
CA TYR A 640 -7.52 -0.47 8.87
C TYR A 640 -6.53 -1.21 9.78
N ASP A 641 -7.06 -2.00 10.72
CA ASP A 641 -6.25 -2.77 11.65
C ASP A 641 -6.94 -4.10 11.97
N SER A 642 -6.33 -5.22 11.57
CA SER A 642 -6.84 -6.56 11.81
C SER A 642 -6.87 -6.95 13.30
N LEU A 643 -6.05 -6.32 14.14
CA LEU A 643 -6.04 -6.49 15.60
C LEU A 643 -6.99 -5.53 16.34
N HIS A 644 -7.82 -4.79 15.60
CA HIS A 644 -8.82 -3.93 16.22
C HIS A 644 -9.77 -4.74 17.14
N PRO A 645 -10.07 -4.26 18.37
CA PRO A 645 -10.90 -5.01 19.32
C PRO A 645 -12.27 -5.42 18.79
N ALA A 646 -12.90 -4.60 17.91
CA ALA A 646 -14.15 -4.97 17.25
C ALA A 646 -14.00 -6.20 16.36
N MET A 647 -12.88 -6.31 15.63
CA MET A 647 -12.60 -7.47 14.79
C MET A 647 -12.38 -8.74 15.62
N LEU A 648 -11.61 -8.64 16.71
CA LEU A 648 -11.37 -9.78 17.60
C LEU A 648 -12.67 -10.27 18.26
N ARG A 649 -13.57 -9.36 18.65
CA ARG A 649 -14.89 -9.72 19.17
C ARG A 649 -15.76 -10.41 18.13
N ALA A 650 -15.75 -9.94 16.88
CA ALA A 650 -16.46 -10.61 15.79
C ALA A 650 -15.91 -12.03 15.57
N LEU A 651 -14.58 -12.20 15.56
CA LEU A 651 -13.95 -13.52 15.45
C LEU A 651 -14.32 -14.45 16.60
N SER A 652 -14.39 -13.92 17.84
CA SER A 652 -14.84 -14.68 19.00
C SER A 652 -16.29 -15.14 18.87
N MET A 653 -17.20 -14.26 18.42
CA MET A 653 -18.61 -14.59 18.17
C MET A 653 -18.73 -15.68 17.09
N ILE A 654 -17.98 -15.54 15.99
CA ILE A 654 -17.99 -16.53 14.90
C ILE A 654 -17.54 -17.90 15.43
N ALA A 655 -16.47 -17.95 16.23
CA ALA A 655 -15.95 -19.22 16.77
C ALA A 655 -16.96 -19.88 17.71
N GLN A 656 -17.59 -19.12 18.61
CA GLN A 656 -18.60 -19.62 19.56
C GLN A 656 -19.85 -20.15 18.84
N GLU A 657 -20.37 -19.40 17.85
CA GLU A 657 -21.55 -19.86 17.11
C GLU A 657 -21.21 -21.04 16.18
N ALA A 658 -20.02 -21.10 15.58
CA ALA A 658 -19.59 -22.23 14.79
C ALA A 658 -19.48 -23.51 15.64
N GLU A 659 -18.89 -23.42 16.82
CA GLU A 659 -18.77 -24.53 17.78
C GLU A 659 -20.16 -25.02 18.23
N LYS A 660 -21.04 -24.09 18.65
CA LYS A 660 -22.40 -24.39 19.11
C LYS A 660 -23.24 -25.13 18.03
N HIS A 661 -23.03 -24.82 16.79
CA HIS A 661 -23.77 -25.40 15.66
C HIS A 661 -23.02 -26.49 14.89
N GLY A 662 -21.80 -26.89 15.36
CA GLY A 662 -21.01 -27.95 14.76
C GLY A 662 -20.51 -27.65 13.35
N LEU A 663 -20.33 -26.36 12.99
CA LEU A 663 -19.83 -25.93 11.71
C LEU A 663 -18.29 -26.03 11.65
N ASP A 664 -17.75 -26.57 10.55
CA ASP A 664 -16.31 -26.60 10.29
C ASP A 664 -15.80 -25.17 10.04
N LEU A 665 -15.06 -24.64 11.01
CA LEU A 665 -14.57 -23.26 11.02
C LEU A 665 -13.16 -23.18 10.47
N ARG A 666 -12.99 -22.39 9.39
CA ARG A 666 -11.73 -22.13 8.70
C ARG A 666 -11.48 -20.63 8.63
N LEU A 667 -10.23 -20.24 8.42
CA LEU A 667 -9.83 -18.86 8.23
C LEU A 667 -8.85 -18.77 7.05
N CYS A 668 -9.13 -17.89 6.09
CA CYS A 668 -8.33 -17.75 4.86
C CYS A 668 -7.80 -16.33 4.60
N GLY A 669 -8.16 -15.37 5.46
CA GLY A 669 -7.60 -14.02 5.40
C GLY A 669 -6.14 -13.95 5.83
N GLU A 670 -5.51 -12.80 5.64
CA GLU A 670 -4.08 -12.60 5.95
C GLU A 670 -3.72 -12.84 7.42
N MET A 671 -4.66 -12.64 8.34
CA MET A 671 -4.47 -12.96 9.77
C MET A 671 -4.05 -14.41 10.03
N ALA A 672 -4.43 -15.36 9.15
CA ALA A 672 -4.03 -16.78 9.29
C ALA A 672 -2.52 -17.00 9.16
N GLY A 673 -1.85 -16.14 8.39
CA GLY A 673 -0.41 -16.22 8.14
C GLY A 673 0.42 -15.21 8.95
N ASP A 674 -0.23 -14.40 9.77
CA ASP A 674 0.44 -13.39 10.61
C ASP A 674 0.70 -13.97 12.02
N PRO A 675 1.96 -14.17 12.42
CA PRO A 675 2.31 -14.66 13.76
C PRO A 675 1.72 -13.81 14.90
N MET A 676 1.51 -12.51 14.68
CA MET A 676 0.84 -11.62 15.65
C MET A 676 -0.60 -12.03 15.93
N CYS A 677 -1.30 -12.56 14.92
CA CYS A 677 -2.70 -12.92 14.99
C CYS A 677 -2.90 -14.39 15.38
N VAL A 678 -2.01 -15.27 14.92
CA VAL A 678 -2.18 -16.74 15.05
C VAL A 678 -2.35 -17.19 16.49
N ALA A 679 -1.56 -16.68 17.44
CA ALA A 679 -1.70 -17.06 18.85
C ALA A 679 -3.09 -16.71 19.42
N ILE A 680 -3.65 -15.55 19.05
CA ILE A 680 -5.02 -15.15 19.44
C ILE A 680 -6.04 -16.07 18.75
N LEU A 681 -5.90 -16.34 17.46
CA LEU A 681 -6.82 -17.20 16.70
C LEU A 681 -6.91 -18.60 17.29
N ILE A 682 -5.75 -19.19 17.66
CA ILE A 682 -5.71 -20.49 18.35
C ILE A 682 -6.48 -20.42 19.68
N GLY A 683 -6.23 -19.37 20.46
CA GLY A 683 -6.92 -19.15 21.75
C GLY A 683 -8.43 -18.95 21.61
N LEU A 684 -8.90 -18.41 20.48
CA LEU A 684 -10.32 -18.27 20.13
C LEU A 684 -10.96 -19.58 19.62
N GLY A 685 -10.17 -20.65 19.36
CA GLY A 685 -10.68 -21.93 18.91
C GLY A 685 -10.49 -22.24 17.43
N TYR A 686 -9.85 -21.38 16.64
CA TYR A 686 -9.55 -21.67 15.23
C TYR A 686 -8.52 -22.78 15.11
N ARG A 687 -8.78 -23.76 14.23
CA ARG A 687 -7.92 -24.94 14.00
C ARG A 687 -7.60 -25.20 12.52
N HIS A 688 -8.23 -24.46 11.60
CA HIS A 688 -7.96 -24.54 10.17
C HIS A 688 -7.52 -23.16 9.67
N LEU A 689 -6.23 -22.99 9.39
CA LEU A 689 -5.62 -21.73 8.99
C LEU A 689 -5.08 -21.86 7.58
N SER A 690 -5.56 -21.03 6.67
CA SER A 690 -5.13 -20.99 5.28
C SER A 690 -4.35 -19.69 4.99
N MET A 691 -3.14 -19.81 4.48
CA MET A 691 -2.19 -18.72 4.35
C MET A 691 -1.37 -18.79 3.07
N ASN A 692 -0.60 -17.77 2.77
CA ASN A 692 0.39 -17.80 1.69
C ASN A 692 1.56 -18.76 2.05
N GLY A 693 2.24 -19.28 1.04
CA GLY A 693 3.30 -20.30 1.23
C GLY A 693 4.49 -19.82 2.09
N ARG A 694 4.79 -18.51 2.09
CA ARG A 694 5.89 -17.94 2.89
C ARG A 694 5.61 -17.95 4.39
N SER A 695 4.34 -17.87 4.78
CA SER A 695 3.93 -17.88 6.19
C SER A 695 3.93 -19.29 6.81
N VAL A 696 3.86 -20.35 6.00
CA VAL A 696 3.69 -21.75 6.46
C VAL A 696 4.74 -22.15 7.48
N ALA A 697 6.03 -21.93 7.18
CA ALA A 697 7.11 -22.32 8.07
C ALA A 697 7.05 -21.58 9.42
N ARG A 698 6.88 -20.25 9.38
CA ARG A 698 6.80 -19.39 10.58
C ARG A 698 5.60 -19.76 11.47
N VAL A 699 4.44 -19.98 10.87
CA VAL A 699 3.22 -20.34 11.60
C VAL A 699 3.35 -21.74 12.20
N LYS A 700 3.85 -22.74 11.47
CA LYS A 700 4.08 -24.09 12.01
C LYS A 700 5.05 -24.09 13.17
N TYR A 701 6.15 -23.32 13.05
CA TYR A 701 7.10 -23.14 14.14
C TYR A 701 6.44 -22.54 15.37
N LEU A 702 5.67 -21.44 15.20
CA LEU A 702 4.92 -20.80 16.28
C LEU A 702 3.98 -21.79 16.97
N LEU A 703 3.15 -22.51 16.21
CA LEU A 703 2.18 -23.48 16.75
C LEU A 703 2.85 -24.52 17.65
N ARG A 704 4.01 -25.03 17.25
CA ARG A 704 4.77 -26.05 17.99
C ARG A 704 5.37 -25.52 19.31
N HIS A 705 5.43 -24.18 19.49
CA HIS A 705 6.03 -23.54 20.66
C HIS A 705 5.00 -22.87 21.58
N ILE A 706 3.69 -23.01 21.32
CA ILE A 706 2.62 -22.46 22.17
C ILE A 706 1.73 -23.57 22.73
N ASP A 707 1.23 -23.32 23.93
CA ASP A 707 0.21 -24.14 24.57
C ASP A 707 -1.17 -23.50 24.39
N PHE A 708 -2.23 -24.34 24.31
CA PHE A 708 -3.58 -23.84 24.11
C PHE A 708 -4.08 -22.94 25.27
N GLU A 709 -3.81 -23.33 26.53
CA GLU A 709 -4.21 -22.56 27.71
C GLU A 709 -3.60 -21.16 27.71
N ASP A 710 -2.33 -21.07 27.31
CA ASP A 710 -1.62 -19.81 27.18
C ASP A 710 -2.21 -18.92 26.08
N ALA A 711 -2.50 -19.52 24.92
CA ALA A 711 -3.14 -18.86 23.78
C ALA A 711 -4.57 -18.37 24.16
N GLN A 712 -5.33 -19.19 24.89
CA GLN A 712 -6.66 -18.84 25.39
C GLN A 712 -6.61 -17.69 26.39
N THR A 713 -5.61 -17.67 27.27
CA THR A 713 -5.40 -16.56 28.21
C THR A 713 -5.05 -15.27 27.48
N LEU A 714 -4.19 -15.34 26.42
CA LEU A 714 -3.89 -14.20 25.58
C LEU A 714 -5.15 -13.70 24.86
N ALA A 715 -5.94 -14.59 24.26
CA ALA A 715 -7.16 -14.24 23.56
C ALA A 715 -8.17 -13.52 24.48
N ARG A 716 -8.39 -14.03 25.70
CA ARG A 716 -9.28 -13.37 26.69
C ARG A 716 -8.82 -11.94 27.00
N ARG A 717 -7.55 -11.73 27.29
CA ARG A 717 -6.99 -10.40 27.55
C ARG A 717 -7.09 -9.48 26.33
N SER A 718 -6.89 -10.01 25.13
CA SER A 718 -7.03 -9.24 23.89
C SER A 718 -8.47 -8.80 23.63
N LEU A 719 -9.47 -9.60 24.04
CA LEU A 719 -10.89 -9.23 23.95
C LEU A 719 -11.30 -8.12 24.94
N GLU A 720 -10.58 -7.98 26.05
CA GLU A 720 -10.79 -6.92 27.06
C GLU A 720 -10.14 -5.59 26.65
N ALA A 721 -9.19 -5.61 25.72
CA ALA A 721 -8.49 -4.42 25.25
C ALA A 721 -9.45 -3.41 24.60
N GLN A 722 -9.12 -2.13 24.72
CA GLN A 722 -9.87 -1.03 24.14
C GLN A 722 -9.25 -0.52 22.83
N MET A 723 -7.95 -0.74 22.65
CA MET A 723 -7.19 -0.28 21.48
C MET A 723 -6.35 -1.41 20.87
N ALA A 724 -6.16 -1.36 19.55
CA ALA A 724 -5.31 -2.32 18.84
C ALA A 724 -3.85 -2.29 19.32
N THR A 725 -3.36 -1.14 19.75
CA THR A 725 -2.01 -0.98 20.33
C THR A 725 -1.83 -1.79 21.62
N GLU A 726 -2.86 -1.87 22.47
CA GLU A 726 -2.85 -2.70 23.67
C GLU A 726 -2.76 -4.19 23.31
N VAL A 727 -3.53 -4.61 22.31
CA VAL A 727 -3.47 -5.99 21.80
C VAL A 727 -2.07 -6.31 21.29
N ARG A 728 -1.47 -5.43 20.48
CA ARG A 728 -0.11 -5.60 19.98
C ARG A 728 0.90 -5.76 21.11
N HIS A 729 0.83 -4.92 22.14
CA HIS A 729 1.72 -5.01 23.30
C HIS A 729 1.54 -6.31 24.07
N GLN A 730 0.32 -6.80 24.22
CA GLN A 730 0.03 -8.08 24.89
C GLN A 730 0.62 -9.26 24.11
N VAL A 731 0.43 -9.27 22.78
CA VAL A 731 1.01 -10.31 21.89
C VAL A 731 2.53 -10.25 21.89
N ALA A 732 3.10 -9.05 21.77
CA ALA A 732 4.55 -8.88 21.80
C ALA A 732 5.17 -9.43 23.10
N ALA A 733 4.61 -9.06 24.24
CA ALA A 733 5.07 -9.55 25.53
C ALA A 733 4.89 -11.09 25.68
N PHE A 734 3.85 -11.65 25.06
CA PHE A 734 3.63 -13.10 25.02
C PHE A 734 4.71 -13.81 24.20
N MET A 735 5.05 -13.28 23.03
CA MET A 735 6.04 -13.86 22.11
C MET A 735 7.47 -13.70 22.63
N GLU A 736 7.81 -12.50 23.17
CA GLU A 736 9.14 -12.23 23.73
C GLU A 736 9.46 -13.18 24.91
N ARG A 737 8.51 -13.41 25.82
CA ARG A 737 8.70 -14.36 26.94
C ARG A 737 8.99 -15.79 26.49
N ARG A 738 8.69 -16.12 25.24
CA ARG A 738 8.91 -17.46 24.65
C ARG A 738 10.08 -17.51 23.68
N GLY A 739 10.86 -16.42 23.57
CA GLY A 739 11.99 -16.34 22.65
C GLY A 739 11.58 -16.27 21.17
N MET A 740 10.30 -15.95 20.89
CA MET A 740 9.75 -15.87 19.54
C MET A 740 9.51 -14.43 19.07
N GLY A 741 10.07 -13.45 19.77
CA GLY A 741 9.92 -12.03 19.42
C GLY A 741 10.33 -11.72 17.98
N GLY A 742 11.34 -12.38 17.44
CA GLY A 742 11.77 -12.20 16.06
C GLY A 742 10.73 -12.61 15.01
N LEU A 743 9.73 -13.46 15.35
CA LEU A 743 8.66 -13.83 14.41
C LEU A 743 7.62 -12.71 14.21
N ILE A 744 7.50 -11.80 15.19
CA ILE A 744 6.43 -10.78 15.23
C ILE A 744 6.95 -9.35 15.12
N ARG A 745 8.25 -9.13 15.26
CA ARG A 745 8.83 -7.77 15.21
C ARG A 745 8.48 -7.03 13.94
N GLY A 746 7.98 -7.79 12.96
CA GLY A 746 7.33 -7.32 11.79
C GLY A 746 5.94 -6.70 11.95
N GLY A 747 5.30 -6.83 13.07
CA GLY A 747 3.94 -6.34 13.30
C GLY A 747 3.82 -5.34 14.45
N LEU A 748 4.93 -4.93 15.07
CA LEU A 748 4.94 -3.99 16.20
C LEU A 748 5.04 -2.54 15.77
#